data_2f05c98f77054f80dd53030b4838336d
#
_entry.id   2f05c98f77054f80dd53030b4838336d
#
_cell.length_a   1.000
_cell.length_b   1.000
_cell.length_c   1.000
_cell.angle_alpha   90.00
_cell.angle_beta   90.00
_cell.angle_gamma   90.00
#
_symmetry.space_group_name_H-M   'P 1'
#
loop_
_entity.id
_entity.type
_entity.pdbx_description
1 polymer ?
#
loop_
_entity_poly.entity_id
_entity_poly.type
_entity_poly.pdbx_seq_one_letter_code
_entity_poly.pdbx_strand_id
1 'polypeptide(L)'
;MKVGIDLGTTNSALAWIDPDDAEDTSFPPIQVFEIPQMVAAGRVESRRTLPSFVFLDEGQPVGTYARDQGAIVPTRLVHSAKSWLSNSEVDRTAKILPWDAGEGGRVMSPVEVSAKLISTMRDAWDKDGRYGPLAEQDIVLTVPASFDEEARELTVRAAEEAGLAKLTLLEEPAAAFYSWIANNFARSRRLLFDGQVVLICDVGGGTSDFSLIKVSRDGDRINFTRTAVGKHLLLGGDNLDLTLAWLAETKLGKQLSIRQRSGLRRQCSAAKELLLCDERRQSVEINVLGTGSSIIGGSLKTEITRAEALELALEGFLPLTPRGEKPKEEKRSLFRELGLPYVADPAISRHLAAFLESAGQVPDAILFNGGFFIPEILRTRVADLLEHWYGKRPEIFENRDLDLAVATGAAYYSYARSTGSGILVRGGLPRSYYIGIGETSGVCLVPRGAEEGDVVEVDREDLQLVANKPVAFRLLSSLTRTDDVPGQVIEFPEGEDLHQHAPLEAVIRFGKGGERLVPVKLGARLTEIGTLETWCDSKVSDNRWRLQFQLRKQSVKNPVAGRPAAVVSQEVVDAALELVRSAFEKGDIAPEELPARLEAVLGLGRNSWPVDVARKLADLFLELVERRKRSAAYEIRWLNLGGFCLRPGFGYMGDEFRIEQARRIYSAGPAFANQAQNEIDWWIFWGRLAGGMNKNQQGDIAQRLLPSLMPKPGKKLQRMNNSLLREMWRTASSLELIPAATRVQLGDALLKEAKQTGFNPVVLWCISRLGARQLFYGPANQVLPSAIAARWIEALAAVPNTEDAMVSLARRTGDPVRDVPAAAFAIARSRVTGTSAIAQLEGDTARDERALGRIFGEDLPSGLVLGS
;
A
#
# COMPACT_ATOMS: atom_id res chain seq x y z
N MET A 1 17.84 23.97 18.07
CA MET A 1 16.60 24.47 17.44
C MET A 1 15.52 23.41 17.51
N LYS A 2 14.24 23.84 17.49
CA LYS A 2 13.06 22.99 17.38
C LYS A 2 12.58 23.08 15.94
N VAL A 3 12.68 21.97 15.20
CA VAL A 3 12.54 21.98 13.75
C VAL A 3 11.35 21.15 13.31
N GLY A 4 10.55 21.70 12.41
CA GLY A 4 9.46 21.03 11.71
C GLY A 4 9.77 20.88 10.24
N ILE A 5 9.68 19.67 9.71
CA ILE A 5 9.86 19.36 8.30
C ILE A 5 8.55 18.81 7.74
N ASP A 6 8.04 19.48 6.72
CA ASP A 6 6.95 18.96 5.88
C ASP A 6 7.57 18.36 4.60
N LEU A 7 7.47 17.04 4.47
CA LEU A 7 7.80 16.35 3.22
C LEU A 7 6.53 16.21 2.38
N GLY A 8 6.17 17.25 1.65
CA GLY A 8 4.94 17.26 0.87
C GLY A 8 5.04 16.52 -0.48
N THR A 9 3.89 16.12 -1.03
CA THR A 9 3.81 15.47 -2.35
C THR A 9 4.27 16.41 -3.47
N THR A 10 3.90 17.68 -3.39
CA THR A 10 4.21 18.70 -4.41
C THR A 10 5.30 19.66 -3.97
N ASN A 11 5.24 20.13 -2.72
CA ASN A 11 6.22 21.03 -2.12
C ASN A 11 6.61 20.52 -0.74
N SER A 12 7.88 20.68 -0.38
CA SER A 12 8.41 20.42 0.96
C SER A 12 8.84 21.72 1.61
N ALA A 13 8.78 21.81 2.93
CA ALA A 13 9.12 23.00 3.68
C ALA A 13 9.82 22.66 5.00
N LEU A 14 10.59 23.61 5.53
CA LEU A 14 11.25 23.52 6.82
C LEU A 14 10.97 24.80 7.63
N ALA A 15 10.49 24.64 8.86
CA ALA A 15 10.31 25.72 9.82
C ALA A 15 11.05 25.38 11.12
N TRP A 16 11.34 26.41 11.91
CA TRP A 16 12.09 26.24 13.13
C TRP A 16 11.75 27.32 14.19
N ILE A 17 12.05 27.00 15.43
CA ILE A 17 11.90 27.86 16.59
C ILE A 17 13.23 27.84 17.36
N ASP A 18 13.70 29.02 17.75
CA ASP A 18 14.75 29.16 18.74
C ASP A 18 14.10 29.21 20.14
N PRO A 19 14.34 28.23 21.00
CA PRO A 19 13.77 28.25 22.35
C PRO A 19 14.23 29.44 23.18
N ASP A 20 15.42 29.98 22.89
CA ASP A 20 16.02 31.07 23.62
C ASP A 20 15.45 32.45 23.23
N ASP A 21 14.72 32.54 22.11
CA ASP A 21 13.99 33.73 21.68
C ASP A 21 12.64 33.92 22.39
N ALA A 22 12.29 33.09 23.36
CA ALA A 22 11.09 33.22 24.15
C ALA A 22 11.22 34.38 25.14
N GLU A 23 10.45 35.48 24.94
CA GLU A 23 10.24 36.50 25.93
C GLU A 23 9.32 35.96 27.04
N ASP A 24 9.49 36.41 28.29
CA ASP A 24 8.84 35.94 29.52
C ASP A 24 7.30 35.77 29.44
N THR A 25 6.64 36.33 28.46
CA THR A 25 5.17 36.34 28.31
C THR A 25 4.66 35.95 26.92
N SER A 26 5.54 35.69 25.95
CA SER A 26 5.16 35.46 24.57
C SER A 26 5.69 34.13 24.03
N PHE A 27 4.94 33.53 23.11
CA PHE A 27 5.39 32.38 22.38
C PHE A 27 6.51 32.81 21.40
N PRO A 28 7.65 32.05 21.28
CA PRO A 28 8.73 32.43 20.40
C PRO A 28 8.27 32.40 18.92
N PRO A 29 8.83 33.30 18.08
CA PRO A 29 8.45 33.38 16.68
C PRO A 29 8.82 32.11 15.93
N ILE A 30 7.88 31.58 15.12
CA ILE A 30 8.16 30.49 14.21
C ILE A 30 8.76 31.07 12.93
N GLN A 31 9.93 30.61 12.56
CA GLN A 31 10.64 31.04 11.38
C GLN A 31 10.59 29.96 10.29
N VAL A 32 10.51 30.37 9.04
CA VAL A 32 10.56 29.48 7.89
C VAL A 32 11.96 29.56 7.29
N PHE A 33 12.57 28.43 7.08
CA PHE A 33 13.89 28.34 6.46
C PHE A 33 13.76 28.52 4.93
N GLU A 34 14.45 29.51 4.40
CA GLU A 34 14.51 29.72 2.96
C GLU A 34 15.53 28.79 2.33
N ILE A 35 15.08 27.82 1.56
CA ILE A 35 15.87 26.75 0.97
C ILE A 35 16.54 27.24 -0.31
N PRO A 36 17.88 27.38 -0.37
CA PRO A 36 18.62 27.67 -1.59
C PRO A 36 18.44 26.55 -2.60
N GLN A 37 17.94 26.84 -3.78
CA GLN A 37 17.69 25.87 -4.82
C GLN A 37 17.99 26.44 -6.21
N MET A 38 18.38 25.57 -7.12
CA MET A 38 18.61 25.96 -8.50
C MET A 38 17.26 26.28 -9.18
N VAL A 39 17.15 27.45 -9.81
CA VAL A 39 15.97 27.90 -10.56
C VAL A 39 16.19 27.90 -12.07
N ALA A 40 17.45 28.05 -12.49
CA ALA A 40 17.90 27.90 -13.87
C ALA A 40 19.36 27.41 -13.87
N ALA A 41 19.90 27.02 -15.01
CA ALA A 41 21.29 26.59 -15.11
C ALA A 41 22.22 27.68 -14.58
N GLY A 42 22.97 27.37 -13.52
CA GLY A 42 23.89 28.27 -12.85
C GLY A 42 23.26 29.39 -12.00
N ARG A 43 21.93 29.41 -11.83
CA ARG A 43 21.23 30.39 -10.99
C ARG A 43 20.56 29.74 -9.79
N VAL A 44 20.93 30.17 -8.59
CA VAL A 44 20.37 29.71 -7.30
C VAL A 44 19.55 30.87 -6.70
N GLU A 45 18.38 30.54 -6.17
CA GLU A 45 17.51 31.42 -5.39
C GLU A 45 17.07 30.72 -4.11
N SER A 46 16.94 31.47 -3.02
CA SER A 46 16.34 30.97 -1.78
C SER A 46 14.83 31.11 -1.84
N ARG A 47 14.11 30.04 -1.50
CA ARG A 47 12.64 29.98 -1.50
C ARG A 47 12.12 29.32 -0.25
N ARG A 48 10.93 29.71 0.19
CA ARG A 48 10.27 29.18 1.40
C ARG A 48 9.81 27.72 1.26
N THR A 49 9.65 27.26 0.02
CA THR A 49 9.28 25.87 -0.30
C THR A 49 10.26 25.29 -1.32
N LEU A 50 10.48 23.97 -1.21
CA LEU A 50 11.23 23.16 -2.16
C LEU A 50 10.24 22.30 -2.95
N PRO A 51 10.02 22.52 -4.24
CA PRO A 51 9.22 21.61 -5.05
C PRO A 51 9.76 20.18 -4.96
N SER A 52 8.89 19.20 -4.67
CA SER A 52 9.24 17.80 -4.40
C SER A 52 9.51 17.02 -5.70
N PHE A 53 10.45 17.56 -6.50
CA PHE A 53 10.82 17.03 -7.81
C PHE A 53 12.31 16.73 -7.86
N VAL A 54 12.67 15.59 -8.48
CA VAL A 54 14.07 15.20 -8.75
C VAL A 54 14.22 14.94 -10.24
N PHE A 55 15.22 15.54 -10.88
CA PHE A 55 15.52 15.30 -12.28
C PHE A 55 16.72 14.38 -12.41
N LEU A 56 16.56 13.23 -13.08
CA LEU A 56 17.56 12.16 -13.14
C LEU A 56 18.61 12.45 -14.23
N ASP A 57 19.41 13.46 -14.00
CA ASP A 57 20.57 13.80 -14.81
C ASP A 57 21.83 13.91 -13.94
N GLU A 58 22.93 14.43 -14.48
CA GLU A 58 24.15 14.62 -13.73
C GLU A 58 23.90 15.59 -12.55
N GLY A 59 24.34 15.18 -11.33
CA GLY A 59 24.08 15.93 -10.10
C GLY A 59 22.69 15.78 -9.50
N GLN A 60 21.73 15.17 -10.19
CA GLN A 60 20.35 14.94 -9.72
C GLN A 60 19.73 16.20 -9.08
N PRO A 61 19.54 17.28 -9.85
CA PRO A 61 18.98 18.51 -9.31
C PRO A 61 17.58 18.29 -8.73
N VAL A 62 17.28 19.05 -7.66
CA VAL A 62 16.05 18.99 -6.90
C VAL A 62 15.35 20.34 -6.96
N GLY A 63 14.03 20.37 -6.80
CA GLY A 63 13.25 21.60 -6.66
C GLY A 63 12.83 22.22 -7.99
N THR A 64 12.85 23.53 -8.07
CA THR A 64 12.32 24.32 -9.21
C THR A 64 12.95 23.93 -10.53
N TYR A 65 14.27 23.85 -10.60
CA TYR A 65 14.96 23.48 -11.84
C TYR A 65 14.61 22.06 -12.29
N ALA A 66 14.54 21.11 -11.35
CA ALA A 66 14.14 19.74 -11.65
C ALA A 66 12.73 19.68 -12.27
N ARG A 67 11.79 20.39 -11.67
CA ARG A 67 10.42 20.52 -12.15
C ARG A 67 10.37 21.10 -13.58
N ASP A 68 11.15 22.16 -13.83
CA ASP A 68 11.14 22.88 -15.10
C ASP A 68 11.82 22.06 -16.21
N GLN A 69 12.94 21.40 -15.93
CA GLN A 69 13.59 20.50 -16.88
C GLN A 69 12.77 19.24 -17.15
N GLY A 70 12.09 18.72 -16.13
CA GLY A 70 11.20 17.60 -16.27
C GLY A 70 10.03 17.82 -17.22
N ALA A 71 9.55 19.07 -17.34
CA ALA A 71 8.55 19.41 -18.36
C ALA A 71 9.08 19.22 -19.79
N ILE A 72 10.40 19.32 -19.98
CA ILE A 72 11.08 19.14 -21.27
C ILE A 72 11.40 17.66 -21.52
N VAL A 73 11.85 16.94 -20.49
CA VAL A 73 12.23 15.51 -20.57
C VAL A 73 11.51 14.71 -19.46
N PRO A 74 10.21 14.42 -19.62
CA PRO A 74 9.38 13.79 -18.59
C PRO A 74 9.91 12.45 -18.11
N THR A 75 10.49 11.64 -18.99
CA THR A 75 11.04 10.31 -18.67
C THR A 75 12.22 10.32 -17.69
N ARG A 76 12.73 11.49 -17.33
CA ARG A 76 13.78 11.70 -16.32
C ARG A 76 13.28 12.44 -15.09
N LEU A 77 12.02 12.83 -15.05
CA LEU A 77 11.43 13.55 -13.92
C LEU A 77 10.82 12.59 -12.92
N VAL A 78 11.26 12.65 -11.69
CA VAL A 78 10.59 12.00 -10.56
C VAL A 78 9.79 13.04 -9.79
N HIS A 79 8.52 12.72 -9.54
CA HIS A 79 7.61 13.50 -8.72
C HIS A 79 6.69 12.59 -7.91
N SER A 80 5.93 13.17 -6.99
CA SER A 80 4.93 12.45 -6.16
C SER A 80 5.48 11.24 -5.40
N ALA A 81 6.78 11.24 -5.04
CA ALA A 81 7.42 10.11 -4.35
C ALA A 81 6.68 9.72 -3.06
N LYS A 82 6.14 10.69 -2.32
CA LYS A 82 5.32 10.46 -1.12
C LYS A 82 4.07 9.63 -1.40
N SER A 83 3.37 9.88 -2.50
CA SER A 83 2.22 9.07 -2.93
C SER A 83 2.62 7.64 -3.30
N TRP A 84 3.83 7.45 -3.83
CA TRP A 84 4.36 6.13 -4.13
C TRP A 84 4.74 5.34 -2.86
N LEU A 85 5.12 6.01 -1.76
CA LEU A 85 5.32 5.35 -0.46
C LEU A 85 4.03 4.73 0.08
N SER A 86 2.85 5.25 -0.28
CA SER A 86 1.55 4.70 0.14
C SER A 86 0.94 3.71 -0.86
N ASN A 87 1.55 3.51 -2.04
CA ASN A 87 1.00 2.64 -3.07
C ASN A 87 1.30 1.16 -2.79
N SER A 88 0.31 0.42 -2.30
CA SER A 88 0.43 -1.00 -1.99
C SER A 88 0.45 -1.95 -3.21
N GLU A 89 0.18 -1.43 -4.43
CA GLU A 89 0.21 -2.25 -5.65
C GLU A 89 1.63 -2.52 -6.17
N VAL A 90 2.64 -1.80 -5.65
CA VAL A 90 4.03 -1.89 -6.10
C VAL A 90 4.96 -2.30 -4.95
N ASP A 91 6.15 -2.78 -5.30
CA ASP A 91 7.25 -2.88 -4.34
C ASP A 91 7.80 -1.46 -4.08
N ARG A 92 7.43 -0.87 -2.95
CA ARG A 92 7.74 0.52 -2.55
C ARG A 92 9.23 0.77 -2.35
N THR A 93 10.03 -0.29 -2.22
CA THR A 93 11.51 -0.23 -2.06
C THR A 93 12.23 -0.41 -3.38
N ALA A 94 11.54 -0.84 -4.43
CA ALA A 94 12.16 -1.05 -5.73
C ALA A 94 12.42 0.27 -6.48
N LYS A 95 13.43 0.29 -7.33
CA LYS A 95 13.75 1.43 -8.20
C LYS A 95 12.76 1.48 -9.36
N ILE A 96 11.70 2.25 -9.22
CA ILE A 96 10.55 2.29 -10.13
C ILE A 96 10.21 3.69 -10.64
N LEU A 97 10.89 4.73 -10.15
CA LEU A 97 10.58 6.11 -10.52
C LEU A 97 11.69 6.75 -11.37
N PRO A 98 11.35 7.44 -12.47
CA PRO A 98 9.99 7.65 -13.00
C PRO A 98 9.36 6.35 -13.49
N TRP A 99 8.05 6.21 -13.35
CA TRP A 99 7.32 5.01 -13.73
C TRP A 99 7.40 4.67 -15.23
N ASP A 100 7.58 5.69 -16.06
CA ASP A 100 7.68 5.63 -17.51
C ASP A 100 9.12 5.83 -18.04
N ALA A 101 10.15 5.54 -17.24
CA ALA A 101 11.56 5.75 -17.60
C ALA A 101 12.02 5.05 -18.90
N GLY A 102 11.27 4.06 -19.38
CA GLY A 102 11.65 3.25 -20.53
C GLY A 102 12.78 2.25 -20.24
N GLU A 103 13.11 1.40 -21.23
CA GLU A 103 14.18 0.42 -21.08
C GLU A 103 15.55 1.09 -20.94
N GLY A 104 16.29 0.76 -19.87
CA GLY A 104 17.62 1.31 -19.59
C GLY A 104 17.62 2.74 -19.02
N GLY A 105 16.45 3.33 -18.73
CA GLY A 105 16.34 4.61 -18.07
C GLY A 105 16.91 4.59 -16.63
N ARG A 106 17.39 5.74 -16.16
CA ARG A 106 17.77 5.89 -14.75
C ARG A 106 16.52 5.89 -13.89
N VAL A 107 16.53 5.15 -12.80
CA VAL A 107 15.39 5.04 -11.87
C VAL A 107 15.87 5.09 -10.42
N MET A 108 14.99 5.60 -9.54
CA MET A 108 15.16 5.62 -8.09
C MET A 108 13.96 4.94 -7.41
N SER A 109 14.13 4.49 -6.17
CA SER A 109 12.99 4.06 -5.35
C SER A 109 12.28 5.27 -4.73
N PRO A 110 11.01 5.14 -4.33
CA PRO A 110 10.32 6.18 -3.57
C PRO A 110 11.07 6.61 -2.30
N VAL A 111 11.73 5.66 -1.63
CA VAL A 111 12.56 5.91 -0.44
C VAL A 111 13.78 6.76 -0.79
N GLU A 112 14.54 6.37 -1.84
CA GLU A 112 15.72 7.12 -2.30
C GLU A 112 15.36 8.56 -2.71
N VAL A 113 14.19 8.76 -3.34
CA VAL A 113 13.72 10.11 -3.72
C VAL A 113 13.37 10.94 -2.49
N SER A 114 12.65 10.36 -1.55
CA SER A 114 12.31 11.02 -0.28
C SER A 114 13.56 11.38 0.52
N ALA A 115 14.52 10.46 0.60
CA ALA A 115 15.84 10.72 1.21
C ALA A 115 16.59 11.86 0.50
N LYS A 116 16.52 11.94 -0.84
CA LYS A 116 17.15 13.01 -1.61
C LYS A 116 16.53 14.39 -1.34
N LEU A 117 15.21 14.46 -1.18
CA LEU A 117 14.51 15.69 -0.81
C LEU A 117 14.92 16.16 0.59
N ILE A 118 14.89 15.24 1.57
CA ILE A 118 15.28 15.53 2.97
C ILE A 118 16.76 15.93 3.04
N SER A 119 17.67 15.21 2.37
CA SER A 119 19.10 15.54 2.37
C SER A 119 19.37 16.90 1.72
N THR A 120 18.58 17.30 0.72
CA THR A 120 18.72 18.64 0.11
C THR A 120 18.38 19.75 1.12
N MET A 121 17.35 19.57 1.93
CA MET A 121 16.98 20.51 3.00
C MET A 121 18.03 20.50 4.12
N ARG A 122 18.53 19.32 4.53
CA ARG A 122 19.61 19.19 5.51
C ARG A 122 20.88 19.89 5.05
N ASP A 123 21.33 19.61 3.84
CA ASP A 123 22.57 20.18 3.30
C ASP A 123 22.49 21.72 3.17
N ALA A 124 21.29 22.24 2.85
CA ALA A 124 21.03 23.68 2.82
C ALA A 124 21.12 24.30 4.23
N TRP A 125 20.52 23.65 5.23
CA TRP A 125 20.60 24.07 6.63
C TRP A 125 22.02 24.03 7.17
N ASP A 126 22.72 22.91 6.97
CA ASP A 126 24.09 22.70 7.46
C ASP A 126 25.06 23.69 6.79
N LYS A 127 24.84 24.04 5.52
CA LYS A 127 25.66 25.05 4.81
C LYS A 127 25.43 26.47 5.32
N ASP A 128 24.24 26.78 5.78
CA ASP A 128 23.94 28.07 6.41
C ASP A 128 24.80 28.26 7.69
N GLY A 129 24.97 27.20 8.47
CA GLY A 129 25.91 27.12 9.59
C GLY A 129 25.54 27.91 10.84
N ARG A 130 24.41 28.64 10.85
CA ARG A 130 23.99 29.49 11.98
C ARG A 130 23.59 28.72 13.22
N TYR A 131 23.04 27.53 13.08
CA TYR A 131 22.34 26.82 14.13
C TYR A 131 22.89 25.42 14.45
N GLY A 132 24.08 25.09 13.90
CA GLY A 132 24.68 23.76 13.98
C GLY A 132 23.98 22.73 13.05
N PRO A 133 24.51 21.48 12.99
CA PRO A 133 23.99 20.45 12.08
C PRO A 133 22.51 20.16 12.31
N LEU A 134 21.74 19.98 11.23
CA LEU A 134 20.31 19.65 11.31
C LEU A 134 20.09 18.35 12.10
N ALA A 135 20.96 17.36 11.92
CA ALA A 135 20.87 16.07 12.59
C ALA A 135 20.98 16.15 14.14
N GLU A 136 21.48 17.26 14.69
CA GLU A 136 21.59 17.50 16.14
C GLU A 136 20.39 18.26 16.71
N GLN A 137 19.48 18.72 15.86
CA GLN A 137 18.30 19.46 16.26
C GLN A 137 17.15 18.52 16.71
N ASP A 138 16.14 19.08 17.40
CA ASP A 138 14.93 18.33 17.74
C ASP A 138 13.95 18.40 16.57
N ILE A 139 13.87 17.31 15.79
CA ILE A 139 13.20 17.27 14.51
C ILE A 139 11.85 16.58 14.61
N VAL A 140 10.82 17.24 14.07
CA VAL A 140 9.50 16.65 13.80
C VAL A 140 9.30 16.59 12.28
N LEU A 141 9.12 15.39 11.74
CA LEU A 141 8.81 15.14 10.34
C LEU A 141 7.34 14.77 10.19
N THR A 142 6.65 15.37 9.22
CA THR A 142 5.21 15.12 9.06
C THR A 142 4.90 14.01 8.07
N VAL A 143 3.80 13.30 8.34
CA VAL A 143 3.24 12.24 7.50
C VAL A 143 1.73 12.38 7.41
N PRO A 144 1.07 11.95 6.32
CA PRO A 144 -0.38 11.86 6.25
C PRO A 144 -0.95 11.00 7.38
N ALA A 145 -2.08 11.39 7.96
CA ALA A 145 -2.75 10.61 9.00
C ALA A 145 -3.19 9.22 8.51
N SER A 146 -3.40 9.10 7.22
CA SER A 146 -3.87 7.91 6.52
C SER A 146 -2.76 6.94 6.07
N PHE A 147 -1.47 7.30 6.29
CA PHE A 147 -0.36 6.40 5.98
C PHE A 147 -0.48 5.10 6.77
N ASP A 148 -0.32 3.97 6.06
CA ASP A 148 -0.15 2.68 6.70
C ASP A 148 1.22 2.59 7.42
N GLU A 149 1.38 1.58 8.24
CA GLU A 149 2.61 1.38 9.03
C GLU A 149 3.84 1.30 8.14
N GLU A 150 3.75 0.58 7.02
CA GLU A 150 4.87 0.43 6.08
C GLU A 150 5.27 1.78 5.47
N ALA A 151 4.30 2.64 5.09
CA ALA A 151 4.60 3.97 4.56
C ALA A 151 5.27 4.87 5.61
N ARG A 152 4.85 4.78 6.89
CA ARG A 152 5.48 5.48 8.00
C ARG A 152 6.93 5.01 8.22
N GLU A 153 7.15 3.70 8.28
CA GLU A 153 8.47 3.10 8.43
C GLU A 153 9.40 3.46 7.27
N LEU A 154 8.91 3.42 6.03
CA LEU A 154 9.67 3.83 4.84
C LEU A 154 10.01 5.33 4.86
N THR A 155 9.16 6.17 5.43
CA THR A 155 9.44 7.60 5.61
C THR A 155 10.55 7.82 6.65
N VAL A 156 10.53 7.10 7.77
CA VAL A 156 11.63 7.12 8.76
C VAL A 156 12.92 6.64 8.12
N ARG A 157 12.88 5.52 7.40
CA ARG A 157 14.04 5.01 6.67
C ARG A 157 14.61 6.03 5.67
N ALA A 158 13.77 6.76 4.95
CA ALA A 158 14.22 7.82 4.04
C ALA A 158 14.94 8.95 4.80
N ALA A 159 14.45 9.32 5.99
CA ALA A 159 15.10 10.30 6.84
C ALA A 159 16.43 9.79 7.40
N GLU A 160 16.52 8.52 7.82
CA GLU A 160 17.77 7.87 8.23
C GLU A 160 18.80 7.84 7.10
N GLU A 161 18.39 7.45 5.89
CA GLU A 161 19.24 7.48 4.69
C GLU A 161 19.71 8.92 4.36
N ALA A 162 18.91 9.93 4.71
CA ALA A 162 19.29 11.34 4.63
C ALA A 162 20.16 11.83 5.80
N GLY A 163 20.51 10.96 6.78
CA GLY A 163 21.34 11.28 7.93
C GLY A 163 20.58 11.88 9.12
N LEU A 164 19.26 11.79 9.15
CA LEU A 164 18.43 12.25 10.27
C LEU A 164 17.86 11.03 11.03
N ALA A 165 18.68 10.46 11.94
CA ALA A 165 18.31 9.24 12.66
C ALA A 165 17.42 9.50 13.90
N LYS A 166 17.39 10.72 14.42
CA LYS A 166 16.59 11.11 15.59
C LYS A 166 15.51 12.06 15.14
N LEU A 167 14.29 11.56 15.05
CA LEU A 167 13.13 12.38 14.70
C LEU A 167 11.87 11.81 15.32
N THR A 168 10.85 12.66 15.40
CA THR A 168 9.49 12.29 15.77
C THR A 168 8.61 12.45 14.54
N LEU A 169 7.68 11.52 14.31
CA LEU A 169 6.65 11.70 13.29
C LEU A 169 5.44 12.41 13.88
N LEU A 170 4.87 13.31 13.09
CA LEU A 170 3.61 13.99 13.41
C LEU A 170 2.67 13.92 12.21
N GLU A 171 1.38 13.70 12.46
CA GLU A 171 0.40 13.69 11.38
C GLU A 171 0.12 15.10 10.86
N GLU A 172 0.06 15.26 9.53
CA GLU A 172 -0.15 16.54 8.84
C GLU A 172 -1.38 17.32 9.34
N PRO A 173 -2.57 16.68 9.54
CA PRO A 173 -3.72 17.40 10.08
C PRO A 173 -3.48 17.94 11.50
N ALA A 174 -2.78 17.19 12.33
CA ALA A 174 -2.40 17.65 13.66
C ALA A 174 -1.42 18.81 13.57
N ALA A 175 -0.42 18.73 12.70
CA ALA A 175 0.52 19.81 12.46
C ALA A 175 -0.19 21.08 11.97
N ALA A 176 -1.11 20.98 11.00
CA ALA A 176 -1.90 22.09 10.51
C ALA A 176 -2.71 22.77 11.65
N PHE A 177 -3.25 21.97 12.56
CA PHE A 177 -3.96 22.48 13.73
C PHE A 177 -3.03 23.16 14.74
N TYR A 178 -1.84 22.61 14.96
CA TYR A 178 -0.81 23.27 15.79
C TYR A 178 -0.37 24.61 15.21
N SER A 179 -0.27 24.73 13.89
CA SER A 179 0.00 26.01 13.24
C SER A 179 -1.08 27.04 13.54
N TRP A 180 -2.36 26.63 13.47
CA TRP A 180 -3.47 27.48 13.83
C TRP A 180 -3.42 27.90 15.31
N ILE A 181 -3.12 26.97 16.22
CA ILE A 181 -2.93 27.27 17.65
C ILE A 181 -1.83 28.30 17.84
N ALA A 182 -0.67 28.11 17.23
CA ALA A 182 0.46 29.03 17.33
C ALA A 182 0.11 30.45 16.85
N ASN A 183 -0.55 30.55 15.70
CA ASN A 183 -0.98 31.83 15.13
C ASN A 183 -2.09 32.52 15.91
N ASN A 184 -2.87 31.78 16.69
CA ASN A 184 -3.99 32.28 17.46
C ASN A 184 -3.83 32.07 18.98
N PHE A 185 -2.60 31.86 19.47
CA PHE A 185 -2.31 31.45 20.85
C PHE A 185 -3.08 32.26 21.89
N ALA A 186 -3.08 33.60 21.81
CA ALA A 186 -3.80 34.49 22.73
C ALA A 186 -5.32 34.44 22.54
N ARG A 187 -5.84 34.05 21.40
CA ARG A 187 -7.27 34.00 21.05
C ARG A 187 -7.85 32.59 21.16
N SER A 188 -7.04 31.55 21.04
CA SER A 188 -7.50 30.16 21.02
C SER A 188 -8.34 29.80 22.25
N ARG A 189 -7.97 30.30 23.41
CA ARG A 189 -8.76 30.12 24.66
C ARG A 189 -10.19 30.70 24.60
N ARG A 190 -10.45 31.69 23.74
CA ARG A 190 -11.77 32.30 23.54
C ARG A 190 -12.54 31.69 22.38
N LEU A 191 -11.84 31.21 21.37
CA LEU A 191 -12.42 30.63 20.14
C LEU A 191 -12.81 29.15 20.32
N LEU A 192 -12.15 28.47 21.26
CA LEU A 192 -12.38 27.04 21.49
C LEU A 192 -13.30 26.84 22.71
N PHE A 193 -14.33 26.02 22.58
CA PHE A 193 -15.25 25.67 23.65
C PHE A 193 -15.30 24.16 23.89
N ASP A 194 -15.74 23.76 25.06
CA ASP A 194 -15.83 22.35 25.42
C ASP A 194 -16.83 21.59 24.53
N GLY A 195 -16.42 20.42 24.03
CA GLY A 195 -17.21 19.59 23.12
C GLY A 195 -17.19 20.02 21.68
N GLN A 196 -16.52 21.12 21.29
CA GLN A 196 -16.42 21.61 19.92
C GLN A 196 -15.75 20.56 19.02
N VAL A 197 -16.33 20.32 17.84
CA VAL A 197 -15.79 19.44 16.82
C VAL A 197 -15.20 20.25 15.67
N VAL A 198 -13.91 20.08 15.42
CA VAL A 198 -13.19 20.75 14.34
C VAL A 198 -12.90 19.74 13.23
N LEU A 199 -13.38 20.03 12.02
CA LEU A 199 -13.04 19.29 10.81
C LEU A 199 -11.75 19.85 10.22
N ILE A 200 -10.75 19.02 10.02
CA ILE A 200 -9.56 19.37 9.26
C ILE A 200 -9.71 18.79 7.87
N CYS A 201 -9.70 19.69 6.87
CA CYS A 201 -9.70 19.34 5.45
C CYS A 201 -8.30 19.63 4.90
N ASP A 202 -7.51 18.59 4.71
CA ASP A 202 -6.19 18.68 4.09
C ASP A 202 -6.26 18.18 2.67
N VAL A 203 -6.17 19.09 1.69
CA VAL A 203 -6.15 18.75 0.27
C VAL A 203 -4.93 19.40 -0.38
N GLY A 204 -3.94 18.54 -0.58
CA GLY A 204 -2.69 18.92 -1.23
C GLY A 204 -2.75 18.82 -2.75
N GLY A 205 -1.58 18.70 -3.38
CA GLY A 205 -1.50 18.44 -4.82
C GLY A 205 -1.93 17.03 -5.18
N GLY A 206 -1.46 16.02 -4.45
CA GLY A 206 -1.70 14.60 -4.80
C GLY A 206 -2.67 13.85 -3.90
N THR A 207 -3.00 14.38 -2.72
CA THR A 207 -3.75 13.65 -1.69
C THR A 207 -4.80 14.51 -1.01
N SER A 208 -5.87 13.86 -0.51
CA SER A 208 -6.87 14.47 0.36
C SER A 208 -7.04 13.63 1.63
N ASP A 209 -6.94 14.27 2.76
CA ASP A 209 -7.10 13.69 4.07
C ASP A 209 -8.10 14.48 4.91
N PHE A 210 -9.00 13.77 5.62
CA PHE A 210 -9.99 14.36 6.52
C PHE A 210 -9.78 13.83 7.93
N SER A 211 -9.88 14.73 8.91
CA SER A 211 -9.80 14.35 10.31
C SER A 211 -10.78 15.17 11.15
N LEU A 212 -11.31 14.56 12.22
CA LEU A 212 -12.11 15.26 13.22
C LEU A 212 -11.35 15.31 14.54
N ILE A 213 -11.27 16.51 15.09
CA ILE A 213 -10.71 16.78 16.41
C ILE A 213 -11.81 17.32 17.32
N LYS A 214 -11.97 16.71 18.48
CA LYS A 214 -12.87 17.19 19.54
C LYS A 214 -12.06 17.96 20.57
N VAL A 215 -12.54 19.15 20.89
CA VAL A 215 -11.99 19.98 21.95
C VAL A 215 -12.63 19.58 23.29
N SER A 216 -11.82 19.45 24.33
CA SER A 216 -12.30 19.32 25.70
C SER A 216 -11.58 20.32 26.60
N ARG A 217 -12.29 20.84 27.60
CA ARG A 217 -11.74 21.81 28.55
C ARG A 217 -11.82 21.26 29.97
N ASP A 218 -10.69 21.34 30.67
CA ASP A 218 -10.60 21.06 32.08
C ASP A 218 -10.04 22.31 32.78
N GLY A 219 -10.94 23.17 33.26
CA GLY A 219 -10.59 24.50 33.73
C GLY A 219 -9.95 25.36 32.65
N ASP A 220 -8.72 25.81 32.88
CA ASP A 220 -7.93 26.58 31.91
C ASP A 220 -7.18 25.71 30.90
N ARG A 221 -7.17 24.40 31.09
CA ARG A 221 -6.50 23.46 30.16
C ARG A 221 -7.42 23.12 29.00
N ILE A 222 -6.89 23.23 27.78
CA ILE A 222 -7.55 22.80 26.57
C ILE A 222 -6.88 21.52 26.13
N ASN A 223 -7.67 20.48 25.98
CA ASN A 223 -7.25 19.19 25.45
C ASN A 223 -7.94 18.94 24.11
N PHE A 224 -7.27 18.26 23.26
CA PHE A 224 -7.78 17.90 21.94
C PHE A 224 -7.71 16.39 21.77
N THR A 225 -8.77 15.81 21.27
CA THR A 225 -8.84 14.37 21.00
C THR A 225 -9.24 14.18 19.54
N ARG A 226 -8.43 13.48 18.79
CA ARG A 226 -8.80 13.06 17.44
C ARG A 226 -9.86 11.97 17.54
N THR A 227 -11.04 12.22 16.98
CA THR A 227 -12.19 11.31 17.06
C THR A 227 -12.40 10.48 15.80
N ALA A 228 -11.99 10.97 14.65
CA ALA A 228 -12.08 10.22 13.39
C ALA A 228 -10.97 10.60 12.39
N VAL A 229 -10.59 9.65 11.54
CA VAL A 229 -9.68 9.83 10.40
C VAL A 229 -10.31 9.22 9.16
N GLY A 230 -10.29 9.95 8.06
CA GLY A 230 -10.75 9.50 6.75
C GLY A 230 -9.81 8.49 6.09
N LYS A 231 -10.25 7.93 4.98
CA LYS A 231 -9.41 7.10 4.12
C LYS A 231 -8.40 7.97 3.38
N HIS A 232 -7.21 7.44 3.13
CA HIS A 232 -6.25 8.09 2.24
C HIS A 232 -6.77 8.13 0.81
N LEU A 233 -6.94 9.34 0.29
CA LEU A 233 -7.43 9.53 -1.06
C LEU A 233 -6.29 10.07 -1.92
N LEU A 234 -5.90 9.32 -2.95
CA LEU A 234 -5.04 9.84 -4.00
C LEU A 234 -5.89 10.73 -4.92
N LEU A 235 -6.13 11.93 -4.45
CA LEU A 235 -6.97 12.94 -5.08
C LEU A 235 -6.55 14.32 -4.56
N GLY A 236 -6.30 15.26 -5.46
CA GLY A 236 -5.88 16.61 -5.08
C GLY A 236 -5.79 17.56 -6.25
N GLY A 237 -5.05 18.65 -6.08
CA GLY A 237 -4.88 19.70 -7.08
C GLY A 237 -4.28 19.23 -8.41
N ASP A 238 -3.43 18.20 -8.36
CA ASP A 238 -2.82 17.58 -9.54
C ASP A 238 -3.86 16.90 -10.45
N ASN A 239 -4.95 16.39 -9.87
CA ASN A 239 -6.06 15.81 -10.63
C ASN A 239 -6.83 16.90 -11.38
N LEU A 240 -7.00 18.09 -10.78
CA LEU A 240 -7.59 19.24 -11.44
C LEU A 240 -6.70 19.73 -12.58
N ASP A 241 -5.36 19.72 -12.41
CA ASP A 241 -4.40 20.05 -13.47
C ASP A 241 -4.52 19.10 -14.66
N LEU A 242 -4.67 17.79 -14.40
CA LEU A 242 -4.88 16.78 -15.43
C LEU A 242 -6.20 17.00 -16.18
N THR A 243 -7.27 17.34 -15.45
CA THR A 243 -8.59 17.61 -16.05
C THR A 243 -8.55 18.85 -16.95
N LEU A 244 -7.87 19.92 -16.52
CA LEU A 244 -7.65 21.12 -17.33
C LEU A 244 -6.78 20.84 -18.55
N ALA A 245 -5.75 20.00 -18.41
CA ALA A 245 -4.91 19.59 -19.53
C ALA A 245 -5.69 18.79 -20.56
N TRP A 246 -6.57 17.88 -20.11
CA TRP A 246 -7.47 17.15 -21.01
C TRP A 246 -8.47 18.06 -21.73
N LEU A 247 -9.04 19.04 -21.02
CA LEU A 247 -9.89 20.07 -21.66
C LEU A 247 -9.12 20.84 -22.74
N ALA A 248 -7.90 21.28 -22.43
CA ALA A 248 -7.06 22.00 -23.38
C ALA A 248 -6.67 21.15 -24.61
N GLU A 249 -6.32 19.85 -24.39
CA GLU A 249 -6.03 18.90 -25.47
C GLU A 249 -7.26 18.69 -26.36
N THR A 250 -8.45 18.61 -25.78
CA THR A 250 -9.72 18.48 -26.51
C THR A 250 -9.97 19.72 -27.38
N LYS A 251 -9.74 20.93 -26.84
CA LYS A 251 -9.87 22.17 -27.60
C LYS A 251 -8.86 22.27 -28.76
N LEU A 252 -7.66 21.73 -28.58
CA LEU A 252 -6.64 21.68 -29.62
C LEU A 252 -7.03 20.76 -30.80
N GLY A 253 -7.94 19.79 -30.57
CA GLY A 253 -8.43 18.84 -31.56
C GLY A 253 -7.35 17.93 -32.17
N LYS A 254 -6.21 17.74 -31.47
CA LYS A 254 -5.08 16.94 -31.90
C LYS A 254 -4.56 16.06 -30.76
N GLN A 255 -4.20 14.85 -31.12
CA GLN A 255 -3.54 13.97 -30.18
C GLN A 255 -2.10 14.44 -29.94
N LEU A 256 -1.76 14.70 -28.69
CA LEU A 256 -0.45 15.17 -28.27
C LEU A 256 0.49 14.03 -27.92
N SER A 257 1.79 14.22 -28.14
CA SER A 257 2.82 13.33 -27.64
C SER A 257 2.95 13.41 -26.10
N ILE A 258 3.56 12.43 -25.46
CA ILE A 258 3.80 12.40 -24.02
C ILE A 258 4.52 13.69 -23.56
N ARG A 259 5.56 14.11 -24.28
CA ARG A 259 6.30 15.36 -24.00
C ARG A 259 5.39 16.61 -24.07
N GLN A 260 4.53 16.68 -25.09
CA GLN A 260 3.60 17.80 -25.24
C GLN A 260 2.55 17.81 -24.15
N ARG A 261 2.02 16.64 -23.72
CA ARG A 261 1.08 16.52 -22.61
C ARG A 261 1.70 16.95 -21.29
N SER A 262 2.95 16.57 -21.02
CA SER A 262 3.66 17.01 -19.80
C SER A 262 3.83 18.52 -19.75
N GLY A 263 4.24 19.14 -20.86
CA GLY A 263 4.33 20.59 -20.96
C GLY A 263 2.98 21.30 -20.86
N LEU A 264 1.92 20.71 -21.44
CA LEU A 264 0.55 21.18 -21.34
C LEU A 264 0.05 21.16 -19.89
N ARG A 265 0.22 20.03 -19.19
CA ARG A 265 -0.16 19.90 -17.78
C ARG A 265 0.47 20.97 -16.91
N ARG A 266 1.78 21.24 -17.10
CA ARG A 266 2.46 22.28 -16.34
C ARG A 266 1.88 23.68 -16.58
N GLN A 267 1.56 24.01 -17.84
CA GLN A 267 0.93 25.30 -18.16
C GLN A 267 -0.47 25.39 -17.57
N CYS A 268 -1.23 24.27 -17.60
CA CYS A 268 -2.55 24.19 -16.98
C CYS A 268 -2.49 24.35 -15.45
N SER A 269 -1.47 23.80 -14.79
CA SER A 269 -1.25 24.01 -13.35
C SER A 269 -1.04 25.50 -13.03
N ALA A 270 -0.14 26.16 -13.76
CA ALA A 270 0.07 27.60 -13.59
C ALA A 270 -1.18 28.43 -13.95
N ALA A 271 -1.91 28.05 -15.00
CA ALA A 271 -3.15 28.71 -15.39
C ALA A 271 -4.23 28.55 -14.30
N LYS A 272 -4.37 27.35 -13.71
CA LYS A 272 -5.27 27.08 -12.58
C LYS A 272 -5.02 28.04 -11.42
N GLU A 273 -3.77 28.14 -10.98
CA GLU A 273 -3.39 29.01 -9.85
C GLU A 273 -3.73 30.48 -10.15
N LEU A 274 -3.39 30.95 -11.34
CA LEU A 274 -3.70 32.34 -11.76
C LEU A 274 -5.20 32.60 -11.86
N LEU A 275 -5.97 31.68 -12.48
CA LEU A 275 -7.39 31.87 -12.74
C LEU A 275 -8.26 31.73 -11.51
N LEU A 276 -7.90 30.89 -10.56
CA LEU A 276 -8.68 30.68 -9.35
C LEU A 276 -8.35 31.69 -8.26
N CYS A 277 -7.11 32.22 -8.21
CA CYS A 277 -6.69 33.18 -7.18
C CYS A 277 -6.84 34.67 -7.61
N ASP A 278 -6.79 34.97 -8.89
CA ASP A 278 -6.94 36.35 -9.38
C ASP A 278 -8.27 36.52 -10.13
N GLU A 279 -9.24 37.16 -9.49
CA GLU A 279 -10.57 37.41 -10.08
C GLU A 279 -10.57 38.31 -11.33
N ARG A 280 -9.53 39.11 -11.50
CA ARG A 280 -9.40 40.01 -12.64
C ARG A 280 -8.97 39.28 -13.90
N ARG A 281 -8.35 38.14 -13.76
CA ARG A 281 -7.87 37.36 -14.89
C ARG A 281 -8.97 36.42 -15.39
N GLN A 282 -9.40 36.69 -16.64
CA GLN A 282 -10.52 35.96 -17.24
C GLN A 282 -10.09 34.77 -18.11
N SER A 283 -8.86 34.79 -18.63
CA SER A 283 -8.31 33.67 -19.40
C SER A 283 -6.79 33.65 -19.37
N VAL A 284 -6.21 32.47 -19.67
CA VAL A 284 -4.77 32.27 -19.83
C VAL A 284 -4.53 31.51 -21.14
N GLU A 285 -3.65 32.05 -21.98
CA GLU A 285 -3.23 31.39 -23.22
C GLU A 285 -2.30 30.21 -22.90
N ILE A 286 -2.56 29.08 -23.54
CA ILE A 286 -1.79 27.84 -23.45
C ILE A 286 -1.10 27.59 -24.79
N ASN A 287 0.22 27.43 -24.78
CA ASN A 287 1.04 27.28 -25.98
C ASN A 287 1.75 25.93 -25.97
N VAL A 288 1.46 25.05 -26.94
CA VAL A 288 2.09 23.74 -27.09
C VAL A 288 3.03 23.77 -28.30
N LEU A 289 4.30 23.47 -28.09
CA LEU A 289 5.30 23.46 -29.16
C LEU A 289 4.99 22.32 -30.17
N GLY A 290 5.02 22.63 -31.46
CA GLY A 290 4.86 21.65 -32.52
C GLY A 290 6.06 20.70 -32.61
N THR A 291 5.85 19.52 -33.19
CA THR A 291 6.85 18.43 -33.33
C THR A 291 7.66 18.50 -34.64
N GLY A 292 7.54 19.57 -35.43
CA GLY A 292 8.22 19.72 -36.73
C GLY A 292 9.68 20.16 -36.60
N SER A 293 10.55 19.63 -37.48
CA SER A 293 11.98 20.01 -37.62
C SER A 293 12.22 21.34 -38.35
N SER A 294 11.17 22.05 -38.78
CA SER A 294 11.28 23.35 -39.41
C SER A 294 11.36 24.47 -38.38
N ILE A 295 12.22 25.44 -38.63
CA ILE A 295 12.43 26.66 -37.82
C ILE A 295 11.11 27.46 -37.60
N ILE A 296 10.06 27.15 -38.34
CA ILE A 296 8.69 27.65 -38.20
C ILE A 296 7.77 26.47 -37.84
N GLY A 297 8.09 25.72 -36.79
CA GLY A 297 7.18 24.74 -36.18
C GLY A 297 6.03 25.49 -35.53
N GLY A 298 4.86 25.47 -36.15
CA GLY A 298 3.68 26.18 -35.65
C GLY A 298 3.36 25.76 -34.23
N SER A 299 3.31 26.71 -33.28
CA SER A 299 2.80 26.45 -31.94
C SER A 299 1.30 26.22 -32.02
N LEU A 300 0.81 25.17 -31.34
CA LEU A 300 -0.61 24.98 -31.12
C LEU A 300 -1.02 25.86 -29.95
N LYS A 301 -2.07 26.67 -30.15
CA LYS A 301 -2.55 27.62 -29.16
C LYS A 301 -3.98 27.30 -28.78
N THR A 302 -4.26 27.39 -27.52
CA THR A 302 -5.60 27.37 -26.95
C THR A 302 -5.65 28.29 -25.74
N GLU A 303 -6.81 28.46 -25.14
CA GLU A 303 -6.94 29.20 -23.88
C GLU A 303 -7.80 28.43 -22.89
N ILE A 304 -7.54 28.67 -21.62
CA ILE A 304 -8.40 28.24 -20.53
C ILE A 304 -8.98 29.49 -19.89
N THR A 305 -10.30 29.53 -19.79
CA THR A 305 -11.01 30.62 -19.16
C THR A 305 -11.21 30.38 -17.66
N ARG A 306 -11.40 31.48 -16.91
CA ARG A 306 -11.74 31.38 -15.47
C ARG A 306 -13.05 30.63 -15.25
N ALA A 307 -14.05 30.84 -16.13
CA ALA A 307 -15.32 30.12 -16.05
C ALA A 307 -15.13 28.59 -16.12
N GLU A 308 -14.33 28.11 -17.08
CA GLU A 308 -14.04 26.68 -17.24
C GLU A 308 -13.26 26.12 -16.03
N ALA A 309 -12.27 26.86 -15.52
CA ALA A 309 -11.50 26.45 -14.37
C ALA A 309 -12.39 26.35 -13.10
N LEU A 310 -13.30 27.30 -12.90
CA LEU A 310 -14.28 27.30 -11.82
C LEU A 310 -15.30 26.18 -11.98
N GLU A 311 -15.85 25.96 -13.17
CA GLU A 311 -16.79 24.89 -13.45
C GLU A 311 -16.19 23.52 -13.10
N LEU A 312 -14.98 23.25 -13.56
CA LEU A 312 -14.29 21.99 -13.23
C LEU A 312 -14.03 21.88 -11.74
N ALA A 313 -13.53 22.92 -11.07
CA ALA A 313 -13.23 22.88 -9.65
C ALA A 313 -14.49 22.71 -8.78
N LEU A 314 -15.55 23.46 -9.08
CA LEU A 314 -16.77 23.49 -8.26
C LEU A 314 -17.73 22.33 -8.60
N GLU A 315 -17.94 22.05 -9.89
CA GLU A 315 -18.93 21.03 -10.29
C GLU A 315 -18.28 19.66 -10.53
N GLY A 316 -16.96 19.63 -10.81
CA GLY A 316 -16.22 18.37 -10.94
C GLY A 316 -15.66 17.85 -9.60
N PHE A 317 -14.99 18.71 -8.83
CA PHE A 317 -14.30 18.32 -7.59
C PHE A 317 -15.08 18.63 -6.30
N LEU A 318 -15.89 19.68 -6.29
CA LEU A 318 -16.71 20.08 -5.14
C LEU A 318 -18.19 20.27 -5.51
N PRO A 319 -18.84 19.30 -6.22
CA PRO A 319 -20.25 19.43 -6.54
C PRO A 319 -21.11 19.56 -5.29
N LEU A 320 -22.22 20.25 -5.40
CA LEU A 320 -23.25 20.27 -4.37
C LEU A 320 -23.89 18.88 -4.30
N THR A 321 -23.60 18.17 -3.22
CA THR A 321 -24.07 16.78 -3.02
C THR A 321 -25.01 16.70 -1.84
N PRO A 322 -25.97 15.76 -1.84
CA PRO A 322 -26.75 15.46 -0.65
C PRO A 322 -25.89 14.96 0.52
N ARG A 323 -26.35 15.14 1.73
CA ARG A 323 -25.73 14.57 2.92
C ARG A 323 -25.61 13.06 2.80
N GLY A 324 -24.44 12.51 3.16
CA GLY A 324 -24.17 11.08 3.16
C GLY A 324 -24.07 10.44 1.78
N GLU A 325 -24.07 11.25 0.69
CA GLU A 325 -23.86 10.71 -0.66
C GLU A 325 -22.50 10.01 -0.72
N LYS A 326 -22.53 8.74 -1.20
CA LYS A 326 -21.31 7.95 -1.33
C LYS A 326 -20.58 8.28 -2.63
N PRO A 327 -19.25 8.18 -2.64
CA PRO A 327 -18.46 8.27 -3.87
C PRO A 327 -18.97 7.28 -4.93
N LYS A 328 -18.98 7.70 -6.17
CA LYS A 328 -19.40 6.85 -7.29
C LYS A 328 -18.39 5.71 -7.48
N GLU A 329 -18.89 4.51 -7.60
CA GLU A 329 -18.09 3.35 -8.00
C GLU A 329 -17.95 3.37 -9.53
N GLU A 330 -17.16 4.28 -10.05
CA GLU A 330 -16.82 4.26 -11.47
C GLU A 330 -15.77 3.19 -11.75
N LYS A 331 -15.99 2.41 -12.80
CA LYS A 331 -15.11 1.29 -13.17
C LYS A 331 -13.76 1.76 -13.73
N ARG A 332 -13.60 3.02 -14.09
CA ARG A 332 -12.36 3.59 -14.64
C ARG A 332 -12.10 4.96 -14.02
N SER A 333 -10.91 5.13 -13.44
CA SER A 333 -10.40 6.45 -13.10
C SER A 333 -9.82 7.09 -14.37
N LEU A 334 -10.26 8.30 -14.68
CA LEU A 334 -9.67 9.13 -15.74
C LEU A 334 -8.20 9.51 -15.45
N PHE A 335 -7.77 9.32 -14.20
CA PHE A 335 -6.48 9.79 -13.67
C PHE A 335 -5.39 8.72 -13.57
N ARG A 336 -5.61 7.50 -14.07
CA ARG A 336 -4.61 6.41 -13.99
C ARG A 336 -3.38 6.60 -14.90
N GLU A 337 -3.23 7.74 -15.53
CA GLU A 337 -2.14 7.99 -16.50
C GLU A 337 -0.71 7.91 -15.95
N LEU A 338 -0.52 7.85 -14.62
CA LEU A 338 0.80 7.96 -13.99
C LEU A 338 1.18 6.75 -13.11
N GLY A 339 0.50 5.61 -13.22
CA GLY A 339 0.82 4.41 -12.44
C GLY A 339 0.37 4.47 -10.97
N LEU A 340 -0.18 5.60 -10.50
CA LEU A 340 -0.76 5.72 -9.16
C LEU A 340 -2.24 5.36 -9.18
N PRO A 341 -2.75 4.63 -8.16
CA PRO A 341 -4.15 4.22 -8.06
C PRO A 341 -5.05 5.37 -7.58
N TYR A 342 -5.18 6.43 -8.40
CA TYR A 342 -6.08 7.54 -8.09
C TYR A 342 -7.52 7.05 -7.89
N VAL A 343 -8.26 7.73 -7.00
CA VAL A 343 -9.67 7.40 -6.75
C VAL A 343 -10.50 7.58 -8.03
N ALA A 344 -11.53 6.76 -8.16
CA ALA A 344 -12.36 6.76 -9.38
C ALA A 344 -13.27 7.99 -9.46
N ASP A 345 -13.82 8.42 -8.32
CA ASP A 345 -14.68 9.60 -8.23
C ASP A 345 -13.86 10.84 -7.83
N PRO A 346 -13.73 11.87 -8.69
CA PRO A 346 -13.01 13.09 -8.38
C PRO A 346 -13.73 14.02 -7.40
N ALA A 347 -14.98 13.75 -7.04
CA ALA A 347 -15.78 14.62 -6.20
C ALA A 347 -15.36 14.52 -4.71
N ILE A 348 -14.44 15.40 -4.30
CA ILE A 348 -13.98 15.54 -2.91
C ILE A 348 -15.17 15.67 -1.94
N SER A 349 -16.23 16.40 -2.35
CA SER A 349 -17.45 16.57 -1.56
C SER A 349 -18.14 15.25 -1.23
N ARG A 350 -18.21 14.25 -2.12
CA ARG A 350 -18.79 12.93 -1.83
C ARG A 350 -17.96 12.13 -0.86
N HIS A 351 -16.62 12.20 -0.98
CA HIS A 351 -15.72 11.55 -0.03
C HIS A 351 -15.84 12.18 1.35
N LEU A 352 -15.97 13.51 1.45
CA LEU A 352 -16.22 14.22 2.69
C LEU A 352 -17.59 13.85 3.30
N ALA A 353 -18.65 13.80 2.48
CA ALA A 353 -19.99 13.41 2.93
C ALA A 353 -19.99 12.00 3.51
N ALA A 354 -19.37 11.04 2.83
CA ALA A 354 -19.23 9.66 3.30
C ALA A 354 -18.40 9.55 4.59
N PHE A 355 -17.33 10.34 4.71
CA PHE A 355 -16.50 10.39 5.92
C PHE A 355 -17.31 10.90 7.12
N LEU A 356 -17.98 12.04 7.00
CA LEU A 356 -18.76 12.63 8.09
C LEU A 356 -19.96 11.77 8.50
N GLU A 357 -20.60 11.10 7.53
CA GLU A 357 -21.67 10.15 7.84
C GLU A 357 -21.16 8.95 8.63
N SER A 358 -19.98 8.41 8.26
CA SER A 358 -19.37 7.31 9.00
C SER A 358 -18.89 7.70 10.40
N ALA A 359 -18.46 8.94 10.56
CA ALA A 359 -18.00 9.47 11.85
C ALA A 359 -19.16 9.82 12.80
N GLY A 360 -20.36 10.05 12.28
CA GLY A 360 -21.55 10.39 13.06
C GLY A 360 -21.45 11.72 13.85
N GLN A 361 -20.54 12.62 13.43
CA GLN A 361 -20.26 13.88 14.12
C GLN A 361 -20.50 15.08 13.20
N VAL A 362 -21.00 16.17 13.75
CA VAL A 362 -21.25 17.43 13.03
C VAL A 362 -20.12 18.40 13.37
N PRO A 363 -19.39 18.92 12.39
CA PRO A 363 -18.35 19.91 12.63
C PRO A 363 -18.93 21.27 13.05
N ASP A 364 -18.39 21.87 14.10
CA ASP A 364 -18.66 23.25 14.51
C ASP A 364 -17.74 24.25 13.82
N ALA A 365 -16.53 23.80 13.49
CA ALA A 365 -15.52 24.58 12.79
C ALA A 365 -14.79 23.74 11.73
N ILE A 366 -14.20 24.44 10.75
CA ILE A 366 -13.36 23.83 9.70
C ILE A 366 -11.99 24.50 9.72
N LEU A 367 -10.94 23.71 9.67
CA LEU A 367 -9.59 24.15 9.35
C LEU A 367 -9.20 23.61 7.99
N PHE A 368 -8.89 24.50 7.06
CA PHE A 368 -8.39 24.15 5.74
C PHE A 368 -6.86 24.08 5.73
N ASN A 369 -6.33 23.08 5.04
CA ASN A 369 -4.91 22.93 4.77
C ASN A 369 -4.66 22.45 3.33
N GLY A 370 -3.44 22.66 2.83
CA GLY A 370 -3.01 22.27 1.49
C GLY A 370 -3.36 23.27 0.40
N GLY A 371 -2.53 23.27 -0.64
CA GLY A 371 -2.57 24.26 -1.72
C GLY A 371 -3.86 24.29 -2.54
N PHE A 372 -4.65 23.20 -2.53
CA PHE A 372 -5.96 23.16 -3.20
C PHE A 372 -6.92 24.24 -2.66
N PHE A 373 -6.82 24.54 -1.36
CA PHE A 373 -7.69 25.51 -0.68
C PHE A 373 -7.17 26.95 -0.65
N ILE A 374 -6.07 27.27 -1.33
CA ILE A 374 -5.61 28.66 -1.45
C ILE A 374 -6.70 29.58 -2.03
N PRO A 375 -7.45 29.22 -3.11
CA PRO A 375 -8.57 30.01 -3.58
C PRO A 375 -9.73 30.01 -2.57
N GLU A 376 -10.14 31.21 -2.13
CA GLU A 376 -11.22 31.39 -1.13
C GLU A 376 -12.54 30.75 -1.56
N ILE A 377 -12.84 30.78 -2.84
CA ILE A 377 -14.10 30.23 -3.40
C ILE A 377 -14.24 28.73 -3.12
N LEU A 378 -13.13 27.99 -3.06
CA LEU A 378 -13.17 26.54 -2.74
C LEU A 378 -13.44 26.30 -1.26
N ARG A 379 -12.88 27.11 -0.35
CA ARG A 379 -13.17 27.07 1.08
C ARG A 379 -14.63 27.40 1.35
N THR A 380 -15.12 28.45 0.70
CA THR A 380 -16.53 28.86 0.79
C THR A 380 -17.46 27.75 0.33
N ARG A 381 -17.18 27.09 -0.79
CA ARG A 381 -17.98 25.95 -1.30
C ARG A 381 -18.08 24.81 -0.28
N VAL A 382 -17.00 24.45 0.40
CA VAL A 382 -17.04 23.41 1.44
C VAL A 382 -17.88 23.85 2.64
N ALA A 383 -17.76 25.10 3.06
CA ALA A 383 -18.57 25.65 4.15
C ALA A 383 -20.07 25.66 3.77
N ASP A 384 -20.41 26.03 2.53
CA ASP A 384 -21.78 25.99 1.99
C ASP A 384 -22.35 24.54 1.95
N LEU A 385 -21.53 23.56 1.59
CA LEU A 385 -21.91 22.15 1.63
C LEU A 385 -22.28 21.71 3.06
N LEU A 386 -21.44 22.04 4.04
CA LEU A 386 -21.70 21.69 5.45
C LEU A 386 -22.93 22.41 6.00
N GLU A 387 -23.12 23.68 5.65
CA GLU A 387 -24.35 24.43 5.98
C GLU A 387 -25.58 23.76 5.38
N HIS A 388 -25.49 23.34 4.10
CA HIS A 388 -26.57 22.62 3.44
C HIS A 388 -26.89 21.27 4.10
N TRP A 389 -25.86 20.52 4.55
CA TRP A 389 -26.05 19.20 5.15
C TRP A 389 -26.57 19.26 6.59
N TYR A 390 -26.17 20.25 7.35
CA TYR A 390 -26.40 20.30 8.80
C TYR A 390 -27.23 21.51 9.27
N GLY A 391 -27.59 22.43 8.37
CA GLY A 391 -28.39 23.61 8.68
C GLY A 391 -27.66 24.69 9.51
N LYS A 392 -26.35 24.52 9.72
CA LYS A 392 -25.49 25.45 10.44
C LYS A 392 -24.19 25.61 9.69
N ARG A 393 -23.80 26.86 9.42
CA ARG A 393 -22.51 27.18 8.82
C ARG A 393 -21.41 27.03 9.87
N PRO A 394 -20.40 26.18 9.63
CA PRO A 394 -19.27 26.05 10.54
C PRO A 394 -18.39 27.30 10.51
N GLU A 395 -17.71 27.59 11.62
CA GLU A 395 -16.69 28.61 11.68
C GLU A 395 -15.46 28.20 10.88
N ILE A 396 -14.89 29.10 10.08
CA ILE A 396 -13.67 28.82 9.32
C ILE A 396 -12.48 29.28 10.15
N PHE A 397 -11.64 28.31 10.54
CA PHE A 397 -10.36 28.57 11.17
C PHE A 397 -9.32 28.80 10.07
N GLU A 398 -8.69 29.97 10.06
CA GLU A 398 -7.75 30.34 9.02
C GLU A 398 -6.30 30.18 9.47
N ASN A 399 -5.52 29.41 8.72
CA ASN A 399 -4.07 29.48 8.74
C ASN A 399 -3.59 30.60 7.83
N ARG A 400 -2.53 31.30 8.25
CA ARG A 400 -1.99 32.45 7.49
C ARG A 400 -1.40 32.06 6.14
N ASP A 401 -0.80 30.86 6.08
CA ASP A 401 -0.12 30.34 4.89
C ASP A 401 -0.37 28.84 4.82
N LEU A 402 -1.20 28.41 3.90
CA LEU A 402 -1.62 27.02 3.75
C LEU A 402 -0.48 26.09 3.26
N ASP A 403 0.50 26.66 2.55
CA ASP A 403 1.66 25.88 2.06
C ASP A 403 2.70 25.62 3.16
N LEU A 404 2.68 26.40 4.24
CA LEU A 404 3.65 26.33 5.33
C LEU A 404 3.06 25.89 6.66
N ALA A 405 1.74 25.74 6.73
CA ALA A 405 1.03 25.43 7.97
C ALA A 405 1.53 24.14 8.61
N VAL A 406 1.79 23.12 7.82
CA VAL A 406 2.26 21.81 8.30
C VAL A 406 3.67 21.92 8.89
N ALA A 407 4.61 22.55 8.20
CA ALA A 407 5.98 22.72 8.70
C ALA A 407 6.03 23.60 9.96
N THR A 408 5.28 24.72 9.97
CA THR A 408 5.21 25.63 11.13
C THR A 408 4.56 24.99 12.35
N GLY A 409 3.50 24.20 12.13
CA GLY A 409 2.87 23.45 13.21
C GLY A 409 3.73 22.32 13.76
N ALA A 410 4.51 21.67 12.92
CA ALA A 410 5.48 20.67 13.34
C ALA A 410 6.59 21.27 14.21
N ALA A 411 7.09 22.47 13.86
CA ALA A 411 8.05 23.20 14.67
C ALA A 411 7.44 23.62 16.03
N TYR A 412 6.18 24.09 16.03
CA TYR A 412 5.46 24.37 17.28
C TYR A 412 5.34 23.14 18.17
N TYR A 413 4.96 22.00 17.59
CA TYR A 413 4.84 20.75 18.35
C TYR A 413 6.19 20.32 18.93
N SER A 414 7.28 20.41 18.20
CA SER A 414 8.63 20.15 18.70
C SER A 414 8.96 21.03 19.89
N TYR A 415 8.63 22.34 19.82
CA TYR A 415 8.84 23.28 20.91
C TYR A 415 7.98 22.92 22.12
N ALA A 416 6.67 22.77 21.93
CA ALA A 416 5.73 22.54 23.03
C ALA A 416 6.01 21.22 23.77
N ARG A 417 6.37 20.17 23.04
CA ARG A 417 6.74 18.87 23.60
C ARG A 417 8.01 18.92 24.44
N SER A 418 9.03 19.59 23.96
CA SER A 418 10.34 19.57 24.60
C SER A 418 10.48 20.55 25.77
N THR A 419 9.74 21.65 25.74
CA THR A 419 9.79 22.68 26.79
C THR A 419 8.66 22.54 27.82
N GLY A 420 7.62 21.78 27.52
CA GLY A 420 6.39 21.74 28.33
C GLY A 420 5.58 23.05 28.25
N SER A 421 6.00 24.01 27.44
CA SER A 421 5.36 25.31 27.24
C SER A 421 4.45 25.26 26.01
N GLY A 422 3.26 25.86 26.13
CA GLY A 422 2.32 25.85 25.00
C GLY A 422 1.13 24.91 25.23
N ILE A 423 0.32 24.76 24.18
CA ILE A 423 -0.86 23.90 24.18
C ILE A 423 -0.49 22.64 23.41
N LEU A 424 -0.42 21.51 24.10
CA LEU A 424 -0.26 20.20 23.46
C LEU A 424 -1.63 19.56 23.28
N VAL A 425 -1.85 19.03 22.10
CA VAL A 425 -2.90 18.06 21.84
C VAL A 425 -2.48 16.78 22.56
N ARG A 426 -3.06 16.50 23.69
CA ARG A 426 -2.89 15.21 24.33
C ARG A 426 -3.69 14.21 23.50
N GLY A 427 -3.01 13.54 22.63
CA GLY A 427 -3.55 12.42 21.87
C GLY A 427 -3.34 11.14 22.63
N GLY A 428 -3.90 11.03 23.84
CA GLY A 428 -4.03 9.71 24.44
C GLY A 428 -4.78 8.80 23.48
N LEU A 429 -4.48 7.52 23.46
CA LEU A 429 -5.16 6.55 22.60
C LEU A 429 -6.68 6.74 22.70
N PRO A 430 -7.38 6.95 21.59
CA PRO A 430 -8.83 7.17 21.59
C PRO A 430 -9.60 5.90 21.99
N ARG A 431 -8.91 4.76 22.07
CA ARG A 431 -9.47 3.43 22.30
C ARG A 431 -8.66 2.69 23.34
N SER A 432 -9.34 1.87 24.14
CA SER A 432 -8.67 0.81 24.90
C SER A 432 -8.42 -0.38 23.97
N TYR A 433 -7.29 -1.07 24.13
CA TYR A 433 -6.93 -2.26 23.37
C TYR A 433 -6.84 -3.49 24.27
N TYR A 434 -7.33 -4.62 23.77
CA TYR A 434 -7.42 -5.87 24.51
C TYR A 434 -6.89 -7.02 23.70
N ILE A 435 -6.24 -7.97 24.37
CA ILE A 435 -5.93 -9.29 23.80
C ILE A 435 -7.03 -10.26 24.24
N GLY A 436 -7.74 -10.84 23.29
CA GLY A 436 -8.77 -11.83 23.55
C GLY A 436 -8.18 -13.13 24.10
N ILE A 437 -8.68 -13.58 25.25
CA ILE A 437 -8.26 -14.81 25.93
C ILE A 437 -9.34 -15.90 25.91
N GLY A 438 -10.55 -15.57 25.48
CA GLY A 438 -11.70 -16.46 25.34
C GLY A 438 -12.60 -15.98 24.22
N GLU A 439 -13.80 -16.55 24.05
CA GLU A 439 -14.74 -16.09 23.02
C GLU A 439 -15.29 -14.70 23.34
N THR A 440 -15.60 -14.44 24.59
CA THR A 440 -16.24 -13.21 25.10
C THR A 440 -15.36 -12.43 26.07
N SER A 441 -14.10 -12.81 26.28
CA SER A 441 -13.23 -12.19 27.28
C SER A 441 -11.91 -11.74 26.69
N GLY A 442 -11.29 -10.74 27.33
CA GLY A 442 -9.99 -10.21 26.95
C GLY A 442 -9.23 -9.57 28.12
N VAL A 443 -7.92 -9.46 27.98
CA VAL A 443 -7.05 -8.73 28.90
C VAL A 443 -6.80 -7.34 28.35
N CYS A 444 -7.04 -6.31 29.14
CA CYS A 444 -6.68 -4.93 28.78
C CYS A 444 -5.16 -4.85 28.59
N LEU A 445 -4.74 -4.53 27.38
CA LEU A 445 -3.33 -4.37 27.03
C LEU A 445 -2.91 -2.91 27.18
N VAL A 446 -3.68 -1.98 26.59
CA VAL A 446 -3.43 -0.55 26.66
C VAL A 446 -4.76 0.15 26.91
N PRO A 447 -4.90 0.91 28.01
CA PRO A 447 -6.12 1.63 28.30
C PRO A 447 -6.27 2.86 27.40
N ARG A 448 -7.49 3.32 27.25
CA ARG A 448 -7.80 4.61 26.62
C ARG A 448 -7.07 5.73 27.37
N GLY A 449 -6.53 6.69 26.64
CA GLY A 449 -5.80 7.81 27.22
C GLY A 449 -4.31 7.55 27.47
N ALA A 450 -3.79 6.34 27.20
CA ALA A 450 -2.35 6.10 27.22
C ALA A 450 -1.63 7.06 26.26
N GLU A 451 -0.54 7.67 26.73
CA GLU A 451 0.20 8.68 25.98
C GLU A 451 1.29 8.04 25.11
N GLU A 452 1.72 8.76 24.10
CA GLU A 452 2.84 8.35 23.25
C GLU A 452 4.12 8.18 24.10
N GLY A 453 4.81 7.05 23.88
CA GLY A 453 5.99 6.69 24.67
C GLY A 453 5.69 5.87 25.91
N ASP A 454 4.43 5.82 26.36
CA ASP A 454 4.06 4.99 27.52
C ASP A 454 4.33 3.52 27.21
N VAL A 455 5.07 2.89 28.12
CA VAL A 455 5.29 1.44 28.11
C VAL A 455 4.35 0.82 29.12
N VAL A 456 3.49 -0.06 28.64
CA VAL A 456 2.57 -0.83 29.48
C VAL A 456 3.07 -2.26 29.54
N GLU A 457 3.26 -2.79 30.75
CA GLU A 457 3.59 -4.20 30.97
C GLU A 457 2.45 -4.90 31.70
N VAL A 458 2.05 -6.04 31.17
CA VAL A 458 1.04 -6.92 31.75
C VAL A 458 1.76 -8.17 32.23
N ASP A 459 1.99 -8.25 33.53
CA ASP A 459 2.61 -9.39 34.21
C ASP A 459 1.55 -10.19 35.00
N ARG A 460 1.13 -11.31 34.44
CA ARG A 460 0.16 -12.23 35.07
C ARG A 460 0.74 -13.61 35.14
N GLU A 461 0.46 -14.34 36.24
CA GLU A 461 0.95 -15.72 36.46
C GLU A 461 0.36 -16.73 35.47
N ASP A 462 -0.88 -16.46 35.01
CA ASP A 462 -1.65 -17.35 34.11
C ASP A 462 -1.36 -17.13 32.62
N LEU A 463 -0.53 -16.13 32.25
CA LEU A 463 -0.16 -15.91 30.87
C LEU A 463 0.92 -16.86 30.40
N GLN A 464 0.52 -17.75 29.48
CA GLN A 464 1.42 -18.71 28.84
C GLN A 464 1.22 -18.68 27.32
N LEU A 465 2.28 -18.83 26.57
CA LEU A 465 2.26 -18.92 25.12
C LEU A 465 2.75 -20.27 24.62
N VAL A 466 2.11 -20.76 23.56
CA VAL A 466 2.57 -21.96 22.85
C VAL A 466 3.74 -21.56 21.96
N ALA A 467 4.94 -22.06 22.27
CA ALA A 467 6.11 -21.87 21.43
C ALA A 467 6.20 -22.92 20.32
N ASN A 468 6.92 -22.58 19.23
CA ASN A 468 7.18 -23.41 18.05
C ASN A 468 5.95 -23.71 17.18
N LYS A 469 4.88 -22.97 17.40
CA LYS A 469 3.70 -22.89 16.51
C LYS A 469 3.33 -21.44 16.20
N PRO A 470 2.68 -21.15 15.06
CA PRO A 470 2.01 -19.86 14.86
C PRO A 470 0.89 -19.71 15.90
N VAL A 471 0.94 -18.61 16.64
CA VAL A 471 -0.09 -18.22 17.60
C VAL A 471 -0.72 -16.93 17.14
N ALA A 472 -2.04 -16.89 17.10
CA ALA A 472 -2.79 -15.69 16.82
C ALA A 472 -3.50 -15.20 18.08
N PHE A 473 -3.34 -13.92 18.34
CA PHE A 473 -4.08 -13.25 19.39
C PHE A 473 -5.17 -12.40 18.76
N ARG A 474 -6.38 -12.53 19.22
CA ARG A 474 -7.44 -11.59 18.83
C ARG A 474 -7.12 -10.25 19.47
N LEU A 475 -6.96 -9.21 18.64
CA LEU A 475 -6.85 -7.84 19.11
C LEU A 475 -8.23 -7.20 18.99
N LEU A 476 -8.71 -6.69 20.10
CA LEU A 476 -9.99 -6.00 20.21
C LEU A 476 -9.75 -4.56 20.65
N SER A 477 -10.62 -3.65 20.28
CA SER A 477 -10.60 -2.28 20.82
C SER A 477 -12.01 -1.76 21.09
N SER A 478 -12.12 -0.88 22.10
CA SER A 478 -13.35 -0.20 22.45
C SER A 478 -13.16 1.32 22.52
N LEU A 479 -14.14 2.05 21.98
CA LEU A 479 -14.23 3.52 22.11
C LEU A 479 -15.00 3.94 23.37
N THR A 480 -15.79 3.03 23.94
CA THR A 480 -16.73 3.33 25.01
C THR A 480 -16.16 3.04 26.40
N ARG A 481 -15.21 2.12 26.50
CA ARG A 481 -14.59 1.72 27.78
C ARG A 481 -13.48 2.67 28.16
N THR A 482 -13.58 3.28 29.36
CA THR A 482 -12.68 4.33 29.84
C THR A 482 -11.91 3.98 31.10
N ASP A 483 -12.40 3.02 31.89
CA ASP A 483 -11.93 2.77 33.25
C ASP A 483 -11.14 1.46 33.40
N ASP A 484 -10.89 0.78 32.29
CA ASP A 484 -10.14 -0.48 32.31
C ASP A 484 -8.65 -0.21 32.53
N VAL A 485 -8.01 -1.04 33.34
CA VAL A 485 -6.58 -0.92 33.65
C VAL A 485 -5.76 -2.06 33.01
N PRO A 486 -4.48 -1.82 32.72
CA PRO A 486 -3.61 -2.84 32.12
C PRO A 486 -3.61 -4.15 32.95
N GLY A 487 -3.73 -5.28 32.27
CA GLY A 487 -3.76 -6.60 32.88
C GLY A 487 -5.11 -7.03 33.46
N GLN A 488 -6.11 -6.16 33.49
CA GLN A 488 -7.46 -6.50 33.92
C GLN A 488 -8.10 -7.46 32.90
N VAL A 489 -8.67 -8.56 33.40
CA VAL A 489 -9.53 -9.45 32.60
C VAL A 489 -10.92 -8.87 32.56
N ILE A 490 -11.48 -8.79 31.39
CA ILE A 490 -12.78 -8.18 31.13
C ILE A 490 -13.62 -9.20 30.37
N GLU A 491 -14.84 -9.41 30.88
CA GLU A 491 -15.89 -10.10 30.14
C GLU A 491 -16.66 -9.05 29.33
N PHE A 492 -16.81 -9.29 28.05
CA PHE A 492 -17.52 -8.41 27.13
C PHE A 492 -18.97 -8.87 27.01
N PRO A 493 -19.95 -8.04 27.40
CA PRO A 493 -21.36 -8.35 27.22
C PRO A 493 -21.72 -8.58 25.74
N GLU A 494 -22.72 -9.43 25.49
CA GLU A 494 -23.27 -9.63 24.15
C GLU A 494 -23.85 -8.28 23.64
N GLY A 495 -23.40 -7.85 22.44
CA GLY A 495 -23.82 -6.56 21.84
C GLY A 495 -22.98 -5.34 22.21
N GLU A 496 -21.89 -5.52 22.96
CA GLU A 496 -20.92 -4.43 23.17
C GLU A 496 -20.22 -4.04 21.87
N ASP A 497 -20.05 -2.74 21.64
CA ASP A 497 -19.39 -2.21 20.42
C ASP A 497 -17.87 -2.39 20.52
N LEU A 498 -17.43 -3.59 20.20
CA LEU A 498 -16.03 -3.96 20.10
C LEU A 498 -15.59 -4.03 18.65
N HIS A 499 -14.57 -3.27 18.32
CA HIS A 499 -13.93 -3.39 17.02
C HIS A 499 -12.86 -4.49 17.07
N GLN A 500 -13.06 -5.55 16.27
CA GLN A 500 -12.05 -6.60 16.09
C GLN A 500 -11.08 -6.19 15.00
N HIS A 501 -9.81 -6.09 15.38
CA HIS A 501 -8.70 -5.86 14.45
C HIS A 501 -8.23 -7.16 13.81
N ALA A 502 -7.34 -7.02 12.82
CA ALA A 502 -6.58 -8.16 12.35
C ALA A 502 -5.85 -8.82 13.54
N PRO A 503 -5.86 -10.15 13.64
CA PRO A 503 -5.20 -10.82 14.75
C PRO A 503 -3.70 -10.51 14.77
N LEU A 504 -3.14 -10.43 15.98
CA LEU A 504 -1.70 -10.35 16.18
C LEU A 504 -1.11 -11.74 15.95
N GLU A 505 -0.21 -11.86 15.01
CA GLU A 505 0.45 -13.11 14.71
C GLU A 505 1.87 -13.13 15.27
N ALA A 506 2.24 -14.23 15.91
CA ALA A 506 3.61 -14.45 16.35
C ALA A 506 3.99 -15.91 16.20
N VAL A 507 5.24 -16.15 15.82
CA VAL A 507 5.87 -17.45 15.91
C VAL A 507 6.94 -17.37 16.97
N ILE A 508 6.64 -17.89 18.12
CA ILE A 508 7.55 -17.89 19.25
C ILE A 508 8.45 -19.13 19.15
N ARG A 509 9.74 -18.90 18.91
CA ARG A 509 10.73 -19.97 18.87
C ARG A 509 11.38 -20.12 20.24
N PHE A 510 11.22 -21.29 20.85
CA PHE A 510 11.79 -21.57 22.18
C PHE A 510 12.33 -23.00 22.26
N GLY A 511 13.62 -23.14 22.49
CA GLY A 511 14.29 -24.45 22.61
C GLY A 511 14.37 -25.25 21.31
N LYS A 512 14.82 -26.49 21.40
CA LYS A 512 14.91 -27.44 20.28
C LYS A 512 13.70 -28.36 20.26
N GLY A 513 12.78 -28.19 19.28
CA GLY A 513 11.71 -29.15 18.93
C GLY A 513 10.47 -29.13 19.83
N GLY A 514 9.28 -29.46 19.23
CA GLY A 514 7.99 -29.68 19.89
C GLY A 514 7.29 -28.45 20.46
N GLU A 515 5.97 -28.54 20.64
CA GLU A 515 5.18 -27.52 21.32
C GLU A 515 5.57 -27.44 22.80
N ARG A 516 5.70 -26.19 23.27
CA ARG A 516 5.95 -25.91 24.69
C ARG A 516 5.16 -24.71 25.14
N LEU A 517 4.60 -24.77 26.33
CA LEU A 517 4.02 -23.62 27.00
C LEU A 517 5.17 -22.82 27.65
N VAL A 518 5.28 -21.56 27.33
CA VAL A 518 6.28 -20.63 27.88
C VAL A 518 5.55 -19.55 28.65
N PRO A 519 5.82 -19.41 29.97
CA PRO A 519 5.30 -18.29 30.74
C PRO A 519 5.86 -16.97 30.22
N VAL A 520 4.98 -15.99 29.99
CA VAL A 520 5.37 -14.70 29.41
C VAL A 520 4.77 -13.52 30.15
N LYS A 521 5.38 -12.36 29.95
CA LYS A 521 4.79 -11.03 30.17
C LYS A 521 4.41 -10.45 28.82
N LEU A 522 3.30 -9.75 28.73
CA LEU A 522 2.94 -8.96 27.58
C LEU A 522 3.43 -7.53 27.78
N GLY A 523 4.01 -6.95 26.76
CA GLY A 523 4.37 -5.55 26.75
C GLY A 523 3.70 -4.84 25.56
N ALA A 524 3.37 -3.58 25.77
CA ALA A 524 2.88 -2.70 24.70
C ALA A 524 3.46 -1.31 24.88
N ARG A 525 3.72 -0.65 23.76
CA ARG A 525 4.14 0.74 23.73
C ARG A 525 3.43 1.45 22.60
N LEU A 526 2.82 2.59 22.94
CA LEU A 526 2.41 3.52 21.90
C LEU A 526 3.66 4.26 21.43
N THR A 527 4.05 4.03 20.18
CA THR A 527 5.23 4.68 19.61
C THR A 527 4.95 6.16 19.33
N GLU A 528 6.00 6.96 19.26
CA GLU A 528 5.95 8.37 18.86
C GLU A 528 5.36 8.59 17.46
N ILE A 529 5.22 7.52 16.69
CA ILE A 529 4.59 7.51 15.35
C ILE A 529 3.12 7.07 15.39
N GLY A 530 2.53 6.94 16.59
CA GLY A 530 1.12 6.59 16.77
C GLY A 530 0.80 5.13 16.49
N THR A 531 1.80 4.23 16.49
CA THR A 531 1.62 2.79 16.30
C THR A 531 1.72 2.05 17.62
N LEU A 532 0.98 0.96 17.73
CA LEU A 532 1.03 0.11 18.91
C LEU A 532 2.06 -0.99 18.69
N GLU A 533 3.25 -0.86 19.28
CA GLU A 533 4.19 -1.96 19.38
C GLU A 533 3.78 -2.90 20.50
N THR A 534 3.75 -4.19 20.21
CA THR A 534 3.44 -5.22 21.19
C THR A 534 4.50 -6.31 21.18
N TRP A 535 4.82 -6.83 22.34
CA TRP A 535 5.79 -7.91 22.47
C TRP A 535 5.45 -8.84 23.63
N CYS A 536 6.11 -10.01 23.64
CA CYS A 536 6.10 -10.94 24.76
C CYS A 536 7.52 -11.14 25.29
N ASP A 537 7.70 -10.99 26.56
CA ASP A 537 8.96 -11.32 27.25
C ASP A 537 8.81 -12.67 27.94
N SER A 538 9.80 -13.53 27.76
CA SER A 538 9.86 -14.82 28.47
C SER A 538 10.15 -14.61 29.96
N LYS A 539 9.40 -15.29 30.86
CA LYS A 539 9.72 -15.31 32.31
C LYS A 539 10.83 -16.30 32.68
N VAL A 540 11.23 -17.16 31.71
CA VAL A 540 12.21 -18.24 31.93
C VAL A 540 13.49 -18.08 31.09
N SER A 541 13.61 -17.04 30.32
CA SER A 541 14.78 -16.71 29.50
C SER A 541 14.79 -15.22 29.12
N ASP A 542 15.91 -14.74 28.57
CA ASP A 542 16.06 -13.34 28.12
C ASP A 542 15.43 -13.09 26.72
N ASN A 543 14.57 -13.99 26.24
CA ASN A 543 13.97 -13.85 24.93
C ASN A 543 12.80 -12.87 24.97
N ARG A 544 12.82 -11.92 24.04
CA ARG A 544 11.71 -11.04 23.69
C ARG A 544 11.22 -11.35 22.28
N TRP A 545 9.91 -11.53 22.11
CA TRP A 545 9.29 -11.76 20.80
C TRP A 545 8.34 -10.61 20.49
N ARG A 546 8.62 -9.92 19.42
CA ARG A 546 7.72 -8.87 18.92
C ARG A 546 6.46 -9.53 18.37
N LEU A 547 5.30 -9.08 18.83
CA LEU A 547 4.01 -9.43 18.24
C LEU A 547 3.78 -8.43 17.11
N GLN A 548 3.91 -8.88 15.86
CA GLN A 548 3.70 -8.00 14.73
C GLN A 548 2.23 -7.98 14.35
N PHE A 549 1.70 -6.77 14.16
CA PHE A 549 0.53 -6.60 13.34
C PHE A 549 0.92 -6.97 11.92
N GLN A 550 0.30 -7.98 11.33
CA GLN A 550 0.23 -8.01 9.89
C GLN A 550 -0.75 -6.93 9.45
N LEU A 551 -0.25 -5.72 9.36
CA LEU A 551 -0.93 -4.62 8.69
C LEU A 551 -0.75 -4.69 7.16
N ARG A 552 -0.60 -5.87 6.59
CA ARG A 552 -1.19 -6.08 5.28
C ARG A 552 -2.69 -5.96 5.52
N LYS A 553 -3.17 -4.74 5.59
CA LYS A 553 -4.55 -4.44 5.24
C LYS A 553 -4.73 -4.97 3.83
N GLN A 554 -5.24 -6.19 3.76
CA GLN A 554 -6.22 -6.47 2.77
C GLN A 554 -7.28 -5.39 2.97
N SER A 555 -7.14 -4.27 2.28
CA SER A 555 -8.27 -3.40 2.03
C SER A 555 -9.17 -4.28 1.16
N VAL A 556 -10.02 -5.05 1.83
CA VAL A 556 -11.12 -5.74 1.20
C VAL A 556 -12.03 -4.63 0.66
N LYS A 557 -11.68 -4.16 -0.54
CA LYS A 557 -12.65 -3.48 -1.39
C LYS A 557 -13.64 -4.58 -1.79
N ASN A 558 -14.77 -4.63 -1.10
CA ASN A 558 -15.83 -5.61 -1.22
C ASN A 558 -15.30 -7.05 -1.13
N PRO A 559 -15.54 -7.79 -0.03
CA PRO A 559 -15.41 -9.22 -0.08
C PRO A 559 -16.36 -9.68 -1.18
N VAL A 560 -15.81 -10.07 -2.33
CA VAL A 560 -16.56 -10.92 -3.23
C VAL A 560 -16.88 -12.11 -2.35
N ALA A 561 -18.18 -12.33 -2.11
CA ALA A 561 -18.65 -13.40 -1.24
C ALA A 561 -18.08 -14.70 -1.79
N GLY A 562 -16.93 -15.13 -1.24
CA GLY A 562 -16.38 -16.45 -1.45
C GLY A 562 -17.49 -17.44 -1.13
N ARG A 563 -17.50 -18.61 -1.74
CA ARG A 563 -18.42 -19.67 -1.36
C ARG A 563 -18.41 -19.74 0.17
N PRO A 564 -19.55 -19.66 0.85
CA PRO A 564 -19.59 -19.81 2.29
C PRO A 564 -18.81 -21.07 2.64
N ALA A 565 -17.81 -20.94 3.50
CA ALA A 565 -17.01 -22.07 3.94
C ALA A 565 -17.98 -23.06 4.62
N ALA A 566 -17.94 -24.31 4.24
CA ALA A 566 -18.69 -25.34 4.96
C ALA A 566 -18.17 -25.36 6.39
N VAL A 567 -19.04 -25.29 7.36
CA VAL A 567 -18.67 -25.43 8.77
C VAL A 567 -18.43 -26.92 9.03
N VAL A 568 -17.18 -27.27 9.35
CA VAL A 568 -16.78 -28.63 9.72
C VAL A 568 -16.59 -28.66 11.23
N SER A 569 -17.24 -29.61 11.91
CA SER A 569 -17.11 -29.75 13.37
C SER A 569 -15.68 -30.15 13.77
N GLN A 570 -15.24 -29.73 14.96
CA GLN A 570 -13.90 -30.05 15.44
C GLN A 570 -13.66 -31.56 15.51
N GLU A 571 -14.68 -32.36 15.88
CA GLU A 571 -14.60 -33.83 15.94
C GLU A 571 -14.26 -34.42 14.55
N VAL A 572 -14.85 -33.92 13.49
CA VAL A 572 -14.59 -34.35 12.12
C VAL A 572 -13.19 -33.95 11.68
N VAL A 573 -12.72 -32.77 12.09
CA VAL A 573 -11.34 -32.30 11.83
C VAL A 573 -10.35 -33.21 12.56
N ASP A 574 -10.59 -33.52 13.82
CA ASP A 574 -9.74 -34.43 14.63
C ASP A 574 -9.69 -35.84 14.03
N ALA A 575 -10.82 -36.36 13.55
CA ALA A 575 -10.86 -37.61 12.82
C ALA A 575 -10.04 -37.58 11.51
N ALA A 576 -10.08 -36.49 10.79
CA ALA A 576 -9.27 -36.29 9.57
C ALA A 576 -7.76 -36.25 9.90
N LEU A 577 -7.38 -35.55 10.98
CA LEU A 577 -5.99 -35.51 11.46
C LEU A 577 -5.50 -36.91 11.89
N GLU A 578 -6.35 -37.72 12.58
CA GLU A 578 -6.01 -39.07 12.99
C GLU A 578 -5.83 -39.99 11.77
N LEU A 579 -6.58 -39.82 10.70
CA LEU A 579 -6.33 -40.54 9.44
C LEU A 579 -4.94 -40.28 8.88
N VAL A 580 -4.48 -39.02 8.89
CA VAL A 580 -3.12 -38.68 8.47
C VAL A 580 -2.07 -39.32 9.37
N ARG A 581 -2.27 -39.31 10.70
CA ARG A 581 -1.37 -40.01 11.66
C ARG A 581 -1.36 -41.51 11.42
N SER A 582 -2.53 -42.14 11.25
CA SER A 582 -2.62 -43.56 10.93
C SER A 582 -1.86 -43.92 9.65
N ALA A 583 -1.93 -43.09 8.63
CA ALA A 583 -1.17 -43.33 7.39
C ALA A 583 0.34 -43.15 7.58
N PHE A 584 0.78 -42.02 8.15
CA PHE A 584 2.20 -41.64 8.14
C PHE A 584 2.98 -42.12 9.39
N GLU A 585 2.38 -42.20 10.56
CA GLU A 585 3.05 -42.65 11.77
C GLU A 585 2.88 -44.17 11.95
N LYS A 586 1.63 -44.65 11.97
CA LYS A 586 1.33 -46.05 12.26
C LYS A 586 1.55 -46.94 11.03
N GLY A 587 1.16 -46.43 9.84
CA GLY A 587 1.26 -47.20 8.59
C GLY A 587 0.09 -48.18 8.38
N ASP A 588 -1.01 -47.96 9.08
CA ASP A 588 -2.21 -48.81 9.02
C ASP A 588 -3.05 -48.53 7.78
N ILE A 589 -2.81 -47.39 7.12
CA ILE A 589 -3.51 -46.95 5.91
C ILE A 589 -2.47 -46.76 4.81
N ALA A 590 -2.72 -47.35 3.64
CA ALA A 590 -1.90 -47.13 2.47
C ALA A 590 -1.97 -45.63 2.03
N PRO A 591 -0.84 -44.99 1.72
CA PRO A 591 -0.84 -43.57 1.36
C PRO A 591 -1.74 -43.26 0.16
N GLU A 592 -1.94 -44.18 -0.76
CA GLU A 592 -2.83 -44.03 -1.91
C GLU A 592 -4.31 -43.92 -1.53
N GLU A 593 -4.74 -44.54 -0.44
CA GLU A 593 -6.14 -44.52 0.04
C GLU A 593 -6.47 -43.23 0.79
N LEU A 594 -5.47 -42.55 1.32
CA LEU A 594 -5.66 -41.41 2.23
C LEU A 594 -6.55 -40.29 1.65
N PRO A 595 -6.42 -39.86 0.37
CA PRO A 595 -7.29 -38.81 -0.18
C PRO A 595 -8.78 -39.19 -0.12
N ALA A 596 -9.14 -40.40 -0.57
CA ALA A 596 -10.53 -40.84 -0.57
C ALA A 596 -11.11 -40.96 0.86
N ARG A 597 -10.29 -41.42 1.81
CA ARG A 597 -10.69 -41.51 3.23
C ARG A 597 -10.87 -40.13 3.87
N LEU A 598 -10.02 -39.13 3.53
CA LEU A 598 -10.16 -37.75 3.98
C LEU A 598 -11.44 -37.13 3.42
N GLU A 599 -11.72 -37.31 2.13
CA GLU A 599 -12.95 -36.80 1.52
C GLU A 599 -14.20 -37.44 2.16
N ALA A 600 -14.16 -38.73 2.47
CA ALA A 600 -15.25 -39.43 3.12
C ALA A 600 -15.50 -38.93 4.56
N VAL A 601 -14.45 -38.72 5.36
CA VAL A 601 -14.58 -38.26 6.76
C VAL A 601 -15.01 -36.80 6.80
N LEU A 602 -14.44 -35.93 5.93
CA LEU A 602 -14.83 -34.53 5.86
C LEU A 602 -16.21 -34.30 5.22
N GLY A 603 -16.76 -35.29 4.53
CA GLY A 603 -18.02 -35.17 3.78
C GLY A 603 -17.95 -34.18 2.65
N LEU A 604 -16.77 -33.81 2.22
CA LEU A 604 -16.49 -32.75 1.23
C LEU A 604 -15.47 -33.25 0.21
N GLY A 605 -15.74 -33.02 -1.06
CA GLY A 605 -14.70 -33.16 -2.10
C GLY A 605 -13.55 -32.19 -1.82
N ARG A 606 -12.30 -32.59 -2.06
CA ARG A 606 -11.11 -31.85 -1.65
C ARG A 606 -11.06 -30.39 -2.13
N ASN A 607 -11.65 -30.07 -3.28
CA ASN A 607 -11.73 -28.69 -3.79
C ASN A 607 -12.67 -27.78 -2.97
N SER A 608 -13.46 -28.35 -2.08
CA SER A 608 -14.38 -27.65 -1.18
C SER A 608 -13.92 -27.63 0.26
N TRP A 609 -12.71 -28.10 0.55
CA TRP A 609 -12.18 -28.07 1.92
C TRP A 609 -12.00 -26.62 2.38
N PRO A 610 -12.53 -26.28 3.59
CA PRO A 610 -12.30 -24.97 4.19
C PRO A 610 -10.82 -24.69 4.44
N VAL A 611 -10.42 -23.44 4.38
CA VAL A 611 -9.01 -23.05 4.54
C VAL A 611 -8.44 -23.44 5.91
N ASP A 612 -9.22 -23.33 6.98
CA ASP A 612 -8.83 -23.71 8.34
C ASP A 612 -8.54 -25.20 8.47
N VAL A 613 -9.42 -26.05 7.88
CA VAL A 613 -9.22 -27.51 7.81
C VAL A 613 -7.98 -27.83 6.98
N ALA A 614 -7.83 -27.19 5.81
CA ALA A 614 -6.68 -27.41 4.95
C ALA A 614 -5.38 -27.02 5.66
N ARG A 615 -5.35 -25.92 6.41
CA ARG A 615 -4.14 -25.48 7.14
C ARG A 615 -3.81 -26.37 8.34
N LYS A 616 -4.80 -26.87 9.09
CA LYS A 616 -4.58 -27.87 10.15
C LYS A 616 -3.98 -29.18 9.58
N LEU A 617 -4.46 -29.63 8.43
CA LEU A 617 -3.86 -30.77 7.72
C LEU A 617 -2.43 -30.45 7.23
N ALA A 618 -2.19 -29.25 6.70
CA ALA A 618 -0.86 -28.83 6.27
C ALA A 618 0.14 -28.81 7.43
N ASP A 619 -0.26 -28.30 8.60
CA ASP A 619 0.57 -28.28 9.80
C ASP A 619 1.00 -29.70 10.18
N LEU A 620 0.08 -30.65 10.18
CA LEU A 620 0.39 -32.05 10.46
C LEU A 620 1.29 -32.69 9.39
N PHE A 621 1.08 -32.40 8.10
CA PHE A 621 2.00 -32.87 7.07
C PHE A 621 3.42 -32.32 7.27
N LEU A 622 3.55 -31.05 7.65
CA LEU A 622 4.85 -30.44 7.95
C LEU A 622 5.53 -31.04 9.19
N GLU A 623 4.75 -31.36 10.23
CA GLU A 623 5.22 -32.09 11.41
C GLU A 623 5.76 -33.46 11.02
N LEU A 624 5.07 -34.18 10.14
CA LEU A 624 5.40 -35.52 9.68
C LEU A 624 6.36 -35.54 8.46
N VAL A 625 7.06 -34.45 8.19
CA VAL A 625 7.90 -34.30 6.99
C VAL A 625 8.94 -35.40 6.80
N GLU A 626 9.54 -35.94 7.89
CA GLU A 626 10.53 -37.01 7.79
C GLU A 626 9.90 -38.37 7.43
N ARG A 627 8.59 -38.55 7.73
CA ARG A 627 7.85 -39.78 7.40
C ARG A 627 7.64 -39.97 5.91
N ARG A 628 7.75 -38.88 5.11
CA ARG A 628 7.71 -38.98 3.64
C ARG A 628 8.80 -39.90 3.06
N LYS A 629 9.95 -40.03 3.74
CA LYS A 629 11.08 -40.84 3.29
C LYS A 629 10.87 -42.35 3.44
N ARG A 630 9.75 -42.80 3.95
CA ARG A 630 9.44 -44.25 4.16
C ARG A 630 9.39 -45.02 2.86
N SER A 631 8.80 -44.46 1.81
CA SER A 631 8.83 -44.99 0.46
C SER A 631 8.47 -43.89 -0.56
N ALA A 632 8.68 -44.17 -1.85
CA ALA A 632 8.30 -43.28 -2.94
C ALA A 632 6.81 -42.90 -2.91
N ALA A 633 5.91 -43.86 -2.57
CA ALA A 633 4.48 -43.63 -2.46
C ALA A 633 4.13 -42.65 -1.30
N TYR A 634 4.82 -42.75 -0.18
CA TYR A 634 4.66 -41.81 0.96
C TYR A 634 5.12 -40.42 0.57
N GLU A 635 6.23 -40.29 -0.13
CA GLU A 635 6.70 -38.96 -0.59
C GLU A 635 5.74 -38.34 -1.60
N ILE A 636 5.28 -39.07 -2.59
CA ILE A 636 4.28 -38.60 -3.57
C ILE A 636 3.04 -38.09 -2.82
N ARG A 637 2.54 -38.87 -1.86
CA ARG A 637 1.32 -38.47 -1.13
C ARG A 637 1.54 -37.26 -0.24
N TRP A 638 2.67 -37.19 0.45
CA TRP A 638 3.04 -36.04 1.26
C TRP A 638 3.14 -34.77 0.41
N LEU A 639 3.85 -34.81 -0.72
CA LEU A 639 3.99 -33.68 -1.64
C LEU A 639 2.62 -33.27 -2.21
N ASN A 640 1.80 -34.24 -2.61
CA ASN A 640 0.51 -33.96 -3.23
C ASN A 640 -0.47 -33.33 -2.25
N LEU A 641 -0.73 -33.97 -1.09
CA LEU A 641 -1.70 -33.47 -0.12
C LEU A 641 -1.17 -32.29 0.69
N GLY A 642 0.10 -32.32 1.13
CA GLY A 642 0.71 -31.21 1.84
C GLY A 642 0.73 -29.93 1.01
N GLY A 643 1.15 -30.03 -0.26
CA GLY A 643 1.11 -28.89 -1.20
C GLY A 643 -0.31 -28.43 -1.51
N PHE A 644 -1.26 -29.38 -1.65
CA PHE A 644 -2.66 -29.05 -1.86
C PHE A 644 -3.27 -28.29 -0.66
N CYS A 645 -3.00 -28.74 0.57
CA CYS A 645 -3.51 -28.11 1.78
C CYS A 645 -2.87 -26.74 2.07
N LEU A 646 -1.64 -26.50 1.59
CA LEU A 646 -0.91 -25.27 1.85
C LEU A 646 -1.05 -24.23 0.71
N ARG A 647 -1.62 -24.61 -0.46
CA ARG A 647 -1.81 -23.66 -1.56
C ARG A 647 -2.69 -22.46 -1.18
N PRO A 648 -2.45 -21.26 -1.69
CA PRO A 648 -1.37 -20.82 -2.56
C PRO A 648 -0.06 -20.47 -1.81
N GLY A 649 0.05 -20.80 -0.54
CA GLY A 649 1.19 -20.51 0.32
C GLY A 649 1.09 -19.19 1.07
N PHE A 650 0.01 -18.45 0.91
CA PHE A 650 -0.26 -17.18 1.57
C PHE A 650 -1.77 -16.95 1.69
N GLY A 651 -2.15 -15.93 2.46
CA GLY A 651 -3.54 -15.48 2.60
C GLY A 651 -4.26 -16.05 3.83
N TYR A 652 -3.61 -16.94 4.59
CA TYR A 652 -4.11 -17.44 5.85
C TYR A 652 -3.04 -17.31 6.95
N MET A 653 -3.49 -17.09 8.15
CA MET A 653 -2.64 -16.89 9.31
C MET A 653 -1.56 -17.99 9.46
N GLY A 654 -0.31 -17.59 9.68
CA GLY A 654 0.84 -18.49 9.86
C GLY A 654 1.36 -19.15 8.59
N ASP A 655 0.88 -18.75 7.40
CA ASP A 655 1.36 -19.31 6.13
C ASP A 655 2.84 -19.03 5.89
N GLU A 656 3.38 -17.88 6.31
CA GLU A 656 4.81 -17.57 6.19
C GLU A 656 5.66 -18.60 6.96
N PHE A 657 5.24 -18.94 8.18
CA PHE A 657 5.91 -19.97 8.96
C PHE A 657 5.81 -21.35 8.30
N ARG A 658 4.64 -21.72 7.77
CA ARG A 658 4.45 -22.99 7.05
C ARG A 658 5.35 -23.08 5.82
N ILE A 659 5.48 -22.00 5.06
CA ILE A 659 6.40 -21.92 3.91
C ILE A 659 7.85 -22.07 4.37
N GLU A 660 8.24 -21.43 5.46
CA GLU A 660 9.59 -21.57 6.02
C GLU A 660 9.90 -23.01 6.43
N GLN A 661 8.93 -23.69 7.08
CA GLN A 661 9.06 -25.13 7.41
C GLN A 661 9.17 -25.99 6.14
N ALA A 662 8.29 -25.76 5.15
CA ALA A 662 8.35 -26.46 3.87
C ALA A 662 9.70 -26.25 3.16
N ARG A 663 10.26 -25.04 3.20
CA ARG A 663 11.53 -24.71 2.55
C ARG A 663 12.73 -25.52 3.10
N ARG A 664 12.65 -26.05 4.30
CA ARG A 664 13.75 -26.87 4.89
C ARG A 664 14.09 -28.11 4.06
N ILE A 665 13.13 -28.66 3.32
CA ILE A 665 13.38 -29.81 2.46
C ILE A 665 13.96 -29.44 1.08
N TYR A 666 13.90 -28.18 0.68
CA TYR A 666 14.22 -27.77 -0.70
C TYR A 666 15.66 -28.09 -1.10
N SER A 667 16.62 -27.80 -0.24
CA SER A 667 18.04 -28.02 -0.50
C SER A 667 18.38 -29.51 -0.71
N ALA A 668 17.71 -30.39 0.02
CA ALA A 668 17.90 -31.83 -0.08
C ALA A 668 17.27 -32.44 -1.36
N GLY A 669 16.27 -31.76 -1.94
CA GLY A 669 15.50 -32.30 -3.06
C GLY A 669 14.53 -33.41 -2.68
N PRO A 670 13.89 -34.07 -3.68
CA PRO A 670 13.04 -35.24 -3.44
C PRO A 670 13.89 -36.41 -2.91
N ALA A 671 13.34 -37.15 -1.94
CA ALA A 671 14.04 -38.30 -1.36
C ALA A 671 14.18 -39.45 -2.35
N PHE A 672 13.25 -39.54 -3.29
CA PHE A 672 13.23 -40.58 -4.36
C PHE A 672 13.38 -39.92 -5.73
N ALA A 673 14.44 -39.12 -5.92
CA ALA A 673 14.69 -38.39 -7.18
C ALA A 673 14.89 -39.28 -8.43
N ASN A 674 15.15 -40.56 -8.25
CA ASN A 674 15.22 -41.53 -9.33
C ASN A 674 13.84 -42.00 -9.84
N GLN A 675 12.78 -41.63 -9.16
CA GLN A 675 11.40 -41.94 -9.55
C GLN A 675 10.78 -40.69 -10.22
N ALA A 676 10.41 -40.82 -11.48
CA ALA A 676 9.89 -39.72 -12.29
C ALA A 676 8.65 -39.05 -11.65
N GLN A 677 7.77 -39.85 -11.02
CA GLN A 677 6.57 -39.30 -10.40
C GLN A 677 6.88 -38.45 -9.15
N ASN A 678 7.89 -38.84 -8.33
CA ASN A 678 8.31 -38.07 -7.18
C ASN A 678 8.86 -36.69 -7.61
N GLU A 679 9.60 -36.64 -8.71
CA GLU A 679 10.12 -35.39 -9.24
C GLU A 679 8.99 -34.52 -9.84
N ILE A 680 7.99 -35.11 -10.47
CA ILE A 680 6.78 -34.41 -10.95
C ILE A 680 6.04 -33.80 -9.78
N ASP A 681 5.72 -34.58 -8.73
CA ASP A 681 5.00 -34.07 -7.56
C ASP A 681 5.82 -33.04 -6.77
N TRP A 682 7.15 -33.12 -6.80
CA TRP A 682 8.05 -32.12 -6.24
C TRP A 682 7.87 -30.76 -6.90
N TRP A 683 7.81 -30.68 -8.22
CA TRP A 683 7.60 -29.42 -8.91
C TRP A 683 6.16 -28.90 -8.75
N ILE A 684 5.16 -29.77 -8.74
CA ILE A 684 3.77 -29.41 -8.44
C ILE A 684 3.69 -28.78 -7.05
N PHE A 685 4.34 -29.37 -6.05
CA PHE A 685 4.38 -28.84 -4.68
C PHE A 685 4.91 -27.39 -4.65
N TRP A 686 6.07 -27.16 -5.24
CA TRP A 686 6.66 -25.83 -5.27
C TRP A 686 5.88 -24.83 -6.12
N GLY A 687 5.28 -25.26 -7.21
CA GLY A 687 4.40 -24.41 -8.01
C GLY A 687 3.16 -23.95 -7.24
N ARG A 688 2.57 -24.84 -6.41
CA ARG A 688 1.44 -24.52 -5.54
C ARG A 688 1.80 -23.51 -4.43
N LEU A 689 3.03 -23.55 -3.95
CA LEU A 689 3.51 -22.70 -2.86
C LEU A 689 4.18 -21.42 -3.34
N ALA A 690 4.26 -21.20 -4.63
CA ALA A 690 5.01 -20.08 -5.22
C ALA A 690 4.62 -18.72 -4.64
N GLY A 691 3.34 -18.49 -4.39
CA GLY A 691 2.84 -17.21 -3.88
C GLY A 691 3.27 -16.87 -2.44
N GLY A 692 3.57 -17.87 -1.62
CA GLY A 692 4.05 -17.66 -0.24
C GLY A 692 5.56 -17.46 -0.14
N MET A 693 6.31 -17.61 -1.23
CA MET A 693 7.75 -17.51 -1.23
C MET A 693 8.22 -16.10 -1.58
N ASN A 694 9.26 -15.63 -0.89
CA ASN A 694 9.89 -14.35 -1.19
C ASN A 694 10.73 -14.40 -2.48
N LYS A 695 11.21 -13.24 -2.94
CA LYS A 695 12.00 -13.06 -4.15
C LYS A 695 13.23 -13.98 -4.23
N ASN A 696 13.99 -14.11 -3.14
CA ASN A 696 15.19 -14.93 -3.10
C ASN A 696 14.84 -16.43 -3.22
N GLN A 697 13.81 -16.86 -2.52
CA GLN A 697 13.33 -18.24 -2.55
C GLN A 697 12.79 -18.64 -3.94
N GLN A 698 12.08 -17.73 -4.61
CA GLN A 698 11.66 -17.95 -5.99
C GLN A 698 12.85 -17.95 -6.96
N GLY A 699 13.85 -17.10 -6.71
CA GLY A 699 15.12 -17.09 -7.44
C GLY A 699 15.85 -18.42 -7.39
N ASP A 700 15.95 -19.04 -6.22
CA ASP A 700 16.55 -20.38 -6.05
C ASP A 700 15.83 -21.45 -6.89
N ILE A 701 14.49 -21.40 -6.90
CA ILE A 701 13.70 -22.33 -7.72
C ILE A 701 13.95 -22.10 -9.20
N ALA A 702 13.94 -20.84 -9.64
CA ALA A 702 14.21 -20.48 -11.02
C ALA A 702 15.60 -20.96 -11.47
N GLN A 703 16.64 -20.73 -10.65
CA GLN A 703 18.00 -21.18 -10.95
C GLN A 703 18.11 -22.70 -11.18
N ARG A 704 17.31 -23.49 -10.45
CA ARG A 704 17.28 -24.95 -10.62
C ARG A 704 16.49 -25.38 -11.86
N LEU A 705 15.45 -24.64 -12.26
CA LEU A 705 14.61 -24.94 -13.42
C LEU A 705 15.21 -24.49 -14.75
N LEU A 706 15.85 -23.30 -14.79
CA LEU A 706 16.31 -22.66 -16.01
C LEU A 706 17.25 -23.54 -16.88
N PRO A 707 18.23 -24.29 -16.34
CA PRO A 707 19.09 -25.16 -17.16
C PRO A 707 18.36 -26.24 -17.92
N SER A 708 17.23 -26.72 -17.39
CA SER A 708 16.39 -27.74 -18.01
C SER A 708 15.40 -27.17 -19.03
N LEU A 709 14.86 -25.98 -18.76
CA LEU A 709 13.87 -25.29 -19.59
C LEU A 709 14.52 -24.51 -20.73
N MET A 710 15.71 -23.95 -20.50
CA MET A 710 16.46 -23.12 -21.43
C MET A 710 17.93 -23.58 -21.46
N PRO A 711 18.24 -24.74 -22.05
CA PRO A 711 19.61 -25.25 -22.13
C PRO A 711 20.49 -24.30 -22.96
N LYS A 712 21.75 -24.14 -22.52
CA LYS A 712 22.74 -23.34 -23.28
C LYS A 712 22.96 -23.91 -24.68
N PRO A 713 23.22 -23.06 -25.69
CA PRO A 713 23.52 -23.52 -27.04
C PRO A 713 24.63 -24.60 -27.05
N GLY A 714 24.39 -25.70 -27.73
CA GLY A 714 25.33 -26.83 -27.81
C GLY A 714 25.18 -27.93 -26.76
N LYS A 715 24.39 -27.71 -25.68
CA LYS A 715 23.98 -28.78 -24.75
C LYS A 715 22.69 -29.44 -25.29
N LYS A 716 22.78 -30.73 -25.59
CA LYS A 716 21.56 -31.52 -25.93
C LYS A 716 20.67 -31.58 -24.68
N LEU A 717 19.37 -31.27 -24.83
CA LEU A 717 18.37 -31.61 -23.86
C LEU A 717 18.50 -33.10 -23.49
N GLN A 718 18.72 -33.38 -22.23
CA GLN A 718 18.55 -34.72 -21.71
C GLN A 718 17.09 -35.12 -22.00
N ARG A 719 16.86 -36.32 -22.54
CA ARG A 719 15.50 -36.77 -22.88
C ARG A 719 14.68 -36.91 -21.59
N MET A 720 14.03 -35.83 -21.22
CA MET A 720 13.17 -35.78 -20.01
C MET A 720 11.77 -36.31 -20.32
N ASN A 721 11.12 -36.83 -19.31
CA ASN A 721 9.70 -37.17 -19.36
C ASN A 721 8.88 -35.93 -19.69
N ASN A 722 7.99 -35.99 -20.69
CA ASN A 722 7.15 -34.86 -21.10
C ASN A 722 6.26 -34.35 -19.98
N SER A 723 5.79 -35.21 -19.06
CA SER A 723 5.00 -34.80 -17.89
C SER A 723 5.84 -34.00 -16.89
N LEU A 724 7.09 -34.40 -16.67
CA LEU A 724 8.04 -33.67 -15.84
C LEU A 724 8.34 -32.29 -16.42
N LEU A 725 8.67 -32.22 -17.71
CA LEU A 725 8.94 -30.95 -18.39
C LEU A 725 7.74 -30.01 -18.32
N ARG A 726 6.53 -30.53 -18.47
CA ARG A 726 5.28 -29.79 -18.34
C ARG A 726 5.14 -29.14 -16.95
N GLU A 727 5.35 -29.89 -15.86
CA GLU A 727 5.21 -29.37 -14.52
C GLU A 727 6.36 -28.41 -14.14
N MET A 728 7.55 -28.58 -14.69
CA MET A 728 8.64 -27.61 -14.58
C MET A 728 8.27 -26.27 -15.24
N TRP A 729 7.67 -26.28 -16.45
CA TRP A 729 7.17 -25.07 -17.10
C TRP A 729 6.06 -24.40 -16.30
N ARG A 730 5.11 -25.19 -15.75
CA ARG A 730 4.04 -24.65 -14.91
C ARG A 730 4.60 -23.98 -13.64
N THR A 731 5.55 -24.64 -13.00
CA THR A 731 6.18 -24.08 -11.80
C THR A 731 6.93 -22.79 -12.13
N ALA A 732 7.76 -22.77 -13.17
CA ALA A 732 8.49 -21.57 -13.59
C ALA A 732 7.55 -20.41 -13.92
N SER A 733 6.41 -20.69 -14.56
CA SER A 733 5.41 -19.68 -14.92
C SER A 733 4.59 -19.17 -13.72
N SER A 734 4.63 -19.88 -12.58
CA SER A 734 3.99 -19.46 -11.34
C SER A 734 4.88 -18.52 -10.49
N LEU A 735 6.16 -18.35 -10.84
CA LEU A 735 7.12 -17.52 -10.11
C LEU A 735 7.01 -16.06 -10.54
N GLU A 736 6.20 -15.26 -9.86
CA GLU A 736 5.93 -13.87 -10.26
C GLU A 736 6.97 -12.86 -9.73
N LEU A 737 7.76 -13.23 -8.71
CA LEU A 737 8.78 -12.36 -8.12
C LEU A 737 10.18 -12.51 -8.72
N ILE A 738 10.37 -13.40 -9.71
CA ILE A 738 11.63 -13.47 -10.47
C ILE A 738 11.74 -12.27 -11.42
N PRO A 739 12.96 -11.84 -11.79
CA PRO A 739 13.15 -10.67 -12.65
C PRO A 739 12.32 -10.73 -13.94
N ALA A 740 11.74 -9.61 -14.35
CA ALA A 740 10.93 -9.51 -15.57
C ALA A 740 11.70 -9.99 -16.81
N ALA A 741 12.99 -9.68 -16.91
CA ALA A 741 13.86 -10.15 -18.00
C ALA A 741 13.93 -11.70 -18.08
N THR A 742 13.98 -12.38 -16.94
CA THR A 742 13.95 -13.86 -16.90
C THR A 742 12.61 -14.40 -17.37
N ARG A 743 11.50 -13.74 -16.98
CA ARG A 743 10.15 -14.12 -17.42
C ARG A 743 9.98 -13.90 -18.93
N VAL A 744 10.56 -12.84 -19.51
CA VAL A 744 10.60 -12.61 -20.95
C VAL A 744 11.33 -13.76 -21.65
N GLN A 745 12.52 -14.13 -21.16
CA GLN A 745 13.31 -15.23 -21.73
C GLN A 745 12.55 -16.56 -21.70
N LEU A 746 11.86 -16.86 -20.59
CA LEU A 746 11.02 -18.06 -20.46
C LEU A 746 9.88 -18.06 -21.49
N GLY A 747 9.16 -16.95 -21.62
CA GLY A 747 8.05 -16.86 -22.57
C GLY A 747 8.51 -16.93 -24.04
N ASP A 748 9.61 -16.27 -24.38
CA ASP A 748 10.18 -16.35 -25.73
C ASP A 748 10.66 -17.76 -26.07
N ALA A 749 11.31 -18.48 -25.13
CA ALA A 749 11.72 -19.87 -25.29
C ALA A 749 10.50 -20.77 -25.48
N LEU A 750 9.47 -20.60 -24.68
CA LEU A 750 8.23 -21.38 -24.76
C LEU A 750 7.48 -21.15 -26.07
N LEU A 751 7.37 -19.91 -26.54
CA LEU A 751 6.78 -19.56 -27.83
C LEU A 751 7.58 -20.17 -29.02
N LYS A 752 8.89 -20.12 -28.92
CA LYS A 752 9.77 -20.72 -29.96
C LYS A 752 9.59 -22.24 -30.04
N GLU A 753 9.54 -22.92 -28.89
CA GLU A 753 9.30 -24.34 -28.78
C GLU A 753 7.90 -24.70 -29.31
N ALA A 754 6.88 -23.97 -28.90
CA ALA A 754 5.50 -24.22 -29.29
C ALA A 754 5.23 -24.03 -30.77
N LYS A 755 5.95 -23.15 -31.46
CA LYS A 755 5.91 -23.04 -32.94
C LYS A 755 6.35 -24.31 -33.64
N GLN A 756 7.18 -25.13 -33.02
CA GLN A 756 7.70 -26.38 -33.58
C GLN A 756 6.89 -27.62 -33.14
N THR A 757 6.43 -27.62 -31.88
CA THR A 757 5.77 -28.77 -31.25
C THR A 757 4.25 -28.67 -31.20
N GLY A 758 3.70 -27.46 -31.45
CA GLY A 758 2.29 -27.11 -31.36
C GLY A 758 1.92 -26.42 -30.03
N PHE A 759 0.89 -25.59 -30.10
CA PHE A 759 0.32 -24.91 -28.93
C PHE A 759 -0.70 -25.83 -28.28
N ASN A 760 -0.43 -26.20 -27.05
CA ASN A 760 -1.35 -26.97 -26.20
C ASN A 760 -1.87 -26.12 -25.02
N PRO A 761 -2.91 -26.55 -24.28
CA PRO A 761 -3.48 -25.75 -23.19
C PRO A 761 -2.47 -25.37 -22.10
N VAL A 762 -1.47 -26.21 -21.82
CA VAL A 762 -0.46 -25.90 -20.80
C VAL A 762 0.49 -24.81 -21.27
N VAL A 763 0.91 -24.85 -22.54
CA VAL A 763 1.73 -23.78 -23.14
C VAL A 763 0.98 -22.44 -23.10
N LEU A 764 -0.28 -22.43 -23.53
CA LEU A 764 -1.11 -21.21 -23.50
C LEU A 764 -1.30 -20.69 -22.07
N TRP A 765 -1.50 -21.59 -21.11
CA TRP A 765 -1.58 -21.22 -19.70
C TRP A 765 -0.25 -20.61 -19.19
N CYS A 766 0.89 -21.21 -19.51
CA CYS A 766 2.20 -20.68 -19.10
C CYS A 766 2.45 -19.28 -19.70
N ILE A 767 2.15 -19.09 -20.98
CA ILE A 767 2.28 -17.79 -21.65
C ILE A 767 1.37 -16.75 -20.99
N SER A 768 0.11 -17.12 -20.70
CA SER A 768 -0.84 -16.24 -20.04
C SER A 768 -0.35 -15.78 -18.64
N ARG A 769 0.28 -16.67 -17.90
CA ARG A 769 0.86 -16.37 -16.58
C ARG A 769 2.09 -15.48 -16.68
N LEU A 770 3.02 -15.82 -17.53
CA LEU A 770 4.26 -15.05 -17.71
C LEU A 770 3.98 -13.62 -18.17
N GLY A 771 3.02 -13.44 -19.09
CA GLY A 771 2.71 -12.16 -19.71
C GLY A 771 1.52 -11.39 -19.12
N ALA A 772 0.92 -11.85 -18.04
CA ALA A 772 -0.25 -11.24 -17.43
C ALA A 772 -0.05 -9.74 -17.15
N ARG A 773 -1.04 -8.92 -17.55
CA ARG A 773 -1.02 -7.47 -17.26
C ARG A 773 -1.33 -7.15 -15.80
N GLN A 774 -1.97 -8.07 -15.09
CA GLN A 774 -2.17 -8.04 -13.66
C GLN A 774 -1.68 -9.35 -13.07
N LEU A 775 -0.65 -9.29 -12.23
CA LEU A 775 -0.09 -10.44 -11.56
C LEU A 775 -1.01 -10.92 -10.44
N PHE A 776 -0.86 -12.16 -10.04
CA PHE A 776 -1.71 -12.76 -9.02
C PHE A 776 -1.30 -12.31 -7.60
N TYR A 777 0.00 -12.34 -7.33
CA TYR A 777 0.58 -11.94 -6.05
C TYR A 777 1.82 -11.04 -6.23
N GLY A 778 2.35 -10.95 -7.43
CA GLY A 778 3.48 -10.09 -7.74
C GLY A 778 3.08 -8.62 -7.84
N PRO A 779 3.95 -7.69 -7.43
CA PRO A 779 3.68 -6.26 -7.52
C PRO A 779 3.64 -5.78 -8.97
N ALA A 780 2.93 -4.67 -9.20
CA ALA A 780 2.69 -4.13 -10.54
C ALA A 780 3.97 -3.81 -11.34
N ASN A 781 5.06 -3.45 -10.65
CA ASN A 781 6.36 -3.20 -11.26
C ASN A 781 7.09 -4.47 -11.78
N GLN A 782 6.56 -5.67 -11.48
CA GLN A 782 7.05 -6.93 -12.05
C GLN A 782 6.32 -7.33 -13.35
N VAL A 783 5.31 -6.60 -13.78
CA VAL A 783 4.62 -6.85 -15.05
C VAL A 783 5.60 -6.65 -16.21
N LEU A 784 5.53 -7.51 -17.22
CA LEU A 784 6.41 -7.40 -18.39
C LEU A 784 6.15 -6.11 -19.18
N PRO A 785 7.17 -5.56 -19.88
CA PRO A 785 6.96 -4.43 -20.78
C PRO A 785 5.81 -4.67 -21.76
N SER A 786 4.97 -3.67 -21.97
CA SER A 786 3.78 -3.77 -22.83
C SER A 786 4.11 -4.16 -24.27
N ALA A 787 5.26 -3.73 -24.81
CA ALA A 787 5.76 -4.10 -26.12
C ALA A 787 6.04 -5.62 -26.26
N ILE A 788 6.52 -6.27 -25.19
CA ILE A 788 6.75 -7.71 -25.16
C ILE A 788 5.42 -8.47 -25.22
N ALA A 789 4.44 -8.05 -24.42
CA ALA A 789 3.12 -8.64 -24.44
C ALA A 789 2.43 -8.45 -25.81
N ALA A 790 2.57 -7.28 -26.44
CA ALA A 790 2.07 -7.02 -27.78
C ALA A 790 2.66 -8.01 -28.81
N ARG A 791 3.97 -8.23 -28.77
CA ARG A 791 4.65 -9.22 -29.64
C ARG A 791 4.13 -10.65 -29.41
N TRP A 792 3.84 -11.01 -28.15
CA TRP A 792 3.29 -12.34 -27.84
C TRP A 792 1.84 -12.48 -28.31
N ILE A 793 1.02 -11.42 -28.21
CA ILE A 793 -0.33 -11.37 -28.78
C ILE A 793 -0.30 -11.60 -30.30
N GLU A 794 0.59 -10.89 -31.01
CA GLU A 794 0.78 -11.07 -32.44
C GLU A 794 1.19 -12.52 -32.79
N ALA A 795 2.11 -13.11 -32.02
CA ALA A 795 2.52 -14.50 -32.21
C ALA A 795 1.39 -15.52 -32.00
N LEU A 796 0.39 -15.19 -31.16
CA LEU A 796 -0.76 -16.02 -30.88
C LEU A 796 -1.98 -15.71 -31.75
N ALA A 797 -1.94 -14.68 -32.61
CA ALA A 797 -3.09 -14.19 -33.38
C ALA A 797 -3.80 -15.27 -34.23
N ALA A 798 -3.03 -16.21 -34.79
CA ALA A 798 -3.54 -17.31 -35.64
C ALA A 798 -3.75 -18.61 -34.84
N VAL A 799 -3.39 -18.68 -33.56
CA VAL A 799 -3.46 -19.89 -32.75
C VAL A 799 -4.89 -20.09 -32.22
N PRO A 800 -5.47 -21.31 -32.32
CA PRO A 800 -6.80 -21.57 -31.76
C PRO A 800 -6.78 -21.64 -30.22
N ASN A 801 -7.96 -21.48 -29.61
CA ASN A 801 -8.18 -21.61 -28.17
C ASN A 801 -7.32 -20.67 -27.28
N THR A 802 -7.06 -19.46 -27.75
CA THR A 802 -6.19 -18.48 -27.06
C THR A 802 -6.96 -17.46 -26.21
N GLU A 803 -8.28 -17.60 -26.06
CA GLU A 803 -9.13 -16.60 -25.39
C GLU A 803 -8.59 -16.20 -24.01
N ASP A 804 -8.33 -17.18 -23.11
CA ASP A 804 -7.79 -16.91 -21.77
C ASP A 804 -6.39 -16.23 -21.82
N ALA A 805 -5.56 -16.64 -22.77
CA ALA A 805 -4.24 -16.02 -22.94
C ALA A 805 -4.37 -14.57 -23.43
N MET A 806 -5.27 -14.31 -24.38
CA MET A 806 -5.53 -12.95 -24.89
C MET A 806 -6.07 -12.03 -23.78
N VAL A 807 -7.00 -12.53 -22.95
CA VAL A 807 -7.50 -11.77 -21.79
C VAL A 807 -6.35 -11.43 -20.85
N SER A 808 -5.50 -12.38 -20.49
CA SER A 808 -4.39 -12.16 -19.57
C SER A 808 -3.34 -11.18 -20.11
N LEU A 809 -2.98 -11.33 -21.41
CA LEU A 809 -1.94 -10.54 -22.08
C LEU A 809 -2.37 -9.12 -22.41
N ALA A 810 -3.68 -8.89 -22.62
CA ALA A 810 -4.19 -7.61 -23.12
C ALA A 810 -5.17 -6.92 -22.17
N ARG A 811 -5.45 -7.48 -20.98
CA ARG A 811 -6.34 -6.88 -19.99
C ARG A 811 -5.98 -5.42 -19.77
N ARG A 812 -6.98 -4.54 -19.87
CA ARG A 812 -6.83 -3.13 -19.52
C ARG A 812 -6.64 -2.96 -18.02
N THR A 813 -5.58 -2.28 -17.64
CA THR A 813 -5.28 -1.91 -16.25
C THR A 813 -5.58 -0.44 -15.97
N GLY A 814 -5.75 0.36 -17.06
CA GLY A 814 -5.85 1.82 -17.00
C GLY A 814 -4.50 2.51 -16.83
N ASP A 815 -3.40 1.76 -16.80
CA ASP A 815 -2.04 2.29 -16.75
C ASP A 815 -1.40 2.18 -18.14
N PRO A 816 -1.09 3.30 -18.81
CA PRO A 816 -0.54 3.32 -20.17
C PRO A 816 0.80 2.59 -20.29
N VAL A 817 1.58 2.49 -19.19
CA VAL A 817 2.87 1.78 -19.18
C VAL A 817 2.66 0.26 -19.23
N ARG A 818 1.62 -0.22 -18.54
CA ARG A 818 1.28 -1.64 -18.49
C ARG A 818 0.39 -2.08 -19.65
N ASP A 819 -0.51 -1.21 -20.12
CA ASP A 819 -1.46 -1.55 -21.17
C ASP A 819 -0.79 -1.72 -22.53
N VAL A 820 -1.20 -2.76 -23.25
CA VAL A 820 -0.66 -2.98 -24.60
C VAL A 820 -1.15 -1.92 -25.60
N PRO A 821 -0.36 -1.62 -26.65
CA PRO A 821 -0.77 -0.68 -27.68
C PRO A 821 -2.12 -1.05 -28.33
N ALA A 822 -2.85 -0.04 -28.81
CA ALA A 822 -4.20 -0.20 -29.36
C ALA A 822 -4.29 -1.28 -30.47
N ALA A 823 -3.27 -1.40 -31.32
CA ALA A 823 -3.23 -2.43 -32.37
C ALA A 823 -3.18 -3.85 -31.79
N ALA A 824 -2.34 -4.11 -30.78
CA ALA A 824 -2.27 -5.41 -30.11
C ALA A 824 -3.55 -5.70 -29.34
N PHE A 825 -4.12 -4.68 -28.69
CA PHE A 825 -5.41 -4.81 -28.01
C PHE A 825 -6.52 -5.21 -28.98
N ALA A 826 -6.60 -4.60 -30.17
CA ALA A 826 -7.57 -4.94 -31.21
C ALA A 826 -7.46 -6.41 -31.66
N ILE A 827 -6.23 -6.93 -31.81
CA ILE A 827 -5.98 -8.33 -32.10
C ILE A 827 -6.54 -9.21 -30.98
N ALA A 828 -6.20 -8.93 -29.73
CA ALA A 828 -6.68 -9.70 -28.60
C ALA A 828 -8.21 -9.65 -28.49
N ARG A 829 -8.80 -8.46 -28.67
CA ARG A 829 -10.25 -8.25 -28.61
C ARG A 829 -11.01 -9.07 -29.67
N SER A 830 -10.46 -9.20 -30.86
CA SER A 830 -11.05 -10.00 -31.93
C SER A 830 -11.07 -11.52 -31.65
N ARG A 831 -10.28 -11.97 -30.68
CA ARG A 831 -10.12 -13.39 -30.28
C ARG A 831 -10.93 -13.75 -29.03
N VAL A 832 -11.56 -12.76 -28.38
CA VAL A 832 -12.34 -12.93 -27.15
C VAL A 832 -13.82 -12.75 -27.49
N THR A 833 -14.63 -13.78 -27.22
CA THR A 833 -16.05 -13.84 -27.62
C THR A 833 -17.01 -13.88 -26.44
N GLY A 834 -16.57 -14.41 -25.29
CA GLY A 834 -17.41 -14.52 -24.09
C GLY A 834 -17.67 -13.16 -23.44
N THR A 835 -18.92 -12.84 -23.08
CA THR A 835 -19.29 -11.56 -22.44
C THR A 835 -18.48 -11.30 -21.16
N SER A 836 -18.29 -12.33 -20.32
CA SER A 836 -17.48 -12.23 -19.09
C SER A 836 -15.99 -12.02 -19.42
N ALA A 837 -15.47 -12.72 -20.43
CA ALA A 837 -14.10 -12.59 -20.87
C ALA A 837 -13.82 -11.21 -21.49
N ILE A 838 -14.79 -10.65 -22.22
CA ILE A 838 -14.72 -9.28 -22.76
C ILE A 838 -14.69 -8.27 -21.60
N ALA A 839 -15.56 -8.39 -20.61
CA ALA A 839 -15.58 -7.52 -19.46
C ALA A 839 -14.24 -7.59 -18.67
N GLN A 840 -13.64 -8.78 -18.56
CA GLN A 840 -12.30 -8.95 -17.96
C GLN A 840 -11.20 -8.30 -18.81
N LEU A 841 -11.24 -8.45 -20.12
CA LEU A 841 -10.29 -7.85 -21.06
C LEU A 841 -10.36 -6.31 -21.00
N GLU A 842 -11.55 -5.76 -20.93
CA GLU A 842 -11.79 -4.30 -20.82
C GLU A 842 -11.46 -3.75 -19.43
N GLY A 843 -11.21 -4.61 -18.43
CA GLY A 843 -10.96 -4.22 -17.06
C GLY A 843 -12.20 -3.80 -16.27
N ASP A 844 -13.40 -4.10 -16.81
CA ASP A 844 -14.71 -3.69 -16.23
C ASP A 844 -15.17 -4.55 -15.05
N THR A 845 -14.52 -5.69 -14.81
CA THR A 845 -14.81 -6.57 -13.69
C THR A 845 -13.62 -6.72 -12.76
N ALA A 846 -13.88 -6.77 -11.46
CA ALA A 846 -12.93 -7.31 -10.53
C ALA A 846 -12.50 -8.72 -11.01
N ARG A 847 -11.28 -9.11 -10.68
CA ARG A 847 -10.76 -10.43 -11.06
C ARG A 847 -11.72 -11.51 -10.60
N ASP A 848 -12.18 -12.35 -11.52
CA ASP A 848 -13.02 -13.49 -11.16
C ASP A 848 -12.20 -14.44 -10.27
N GLU A 849 -12.68 -14.71 -9.05
CA GLU A 849 -12.07 -15.67 -8.12
C GLU A 849 -11.98 -17.08 -8.74
N ARG A 850 -12.88 -17.42 -9.66
CA ARG A 850 -12.82 -18.68 -10.42
C ARG A 850 -11.63 -18.71 -11.38
N ALA A 851 -11.23 -17.54 -11.93
CA ALA A 851 -10.01 -17.43 -12.73
C ALA A 851 -8.76 -17.56 -11.85
N LEU A 852 -8.81 -17.12 -10.60
CA LEU A 852 -7.73 -17.31 -9.62
C LEU A 852 -7.56 -18.79 -9.21
N GLY A 853 -8.66 -19.51 -9.01
CA GLY A 853 -8.63 -20.96 -8.75
C GLY A 853 -8.00 -21.75 -9.91
N ARG A 854 -8.24 -21.35 -11.15
CA ARG A 854 -7.62 -21.93 -12.34
C ARG A 854 -6.14 -21.56 -12.52
N ILE A 855 -5.63 -20.56 -11.79
CA ILE A 855 -4.22 -20.13 -11.90
C ILE A 855 -3.26 -21.26 -11.53
N PHE A 856 -3.61 -22.06 -10.50
CA PHE A 856 -2.84 -23.24 -10.10
C PHE A 856 -3.43 -24.54 -10.71
N GLY A 857 -4.48 -24.45 -11.54
CA GLY A 857 -5.20 -25.60 -12.09
C GLY A 857 -6.13 -26.29 -11.09
N GLU A 858 -6.31 -25.70 -9.91
CA GLU A 858 -7.12 -26.22 -8.82
C GLU A 858 -7.83 -25.05 -8.13
N ASP A 859 -9.03 -25.27 -7.60
CA ASP A 859 -9.75 -24.27 -6.82
C ASP A 859 -8.99 -23.96 -5.53
N LEU A 860 -8.96 -22.70 -5.12
CA LEU A 860 -8.40 -22.29 -3.82
C LEU A 860 -9.26 -22.84 -2.67
N PRO A 861 -8.70 -23.03 -1.45
CA PRO A 861 -9.48 -23.44 -0.29
C PRO A 861 -10.67 -22.51 -0.04
N SER A 862 -11.84 -23.06 0.30
CA SER A 862 -13.02 -22.26 0.61
C SER A 862 -12.77 -21.39 1.84
N GLY A 863 -13.20 -20.12 1.77
CA GLY A 863 -12.96 -19.15 2.85
C GLY A 863 -11.57 -18.47 2.84
N LEU A 864 -10.70 -18.82 1.90
CA LEU A 864 -9.46 -18.06 1.70
C LEU A 864 -9.79 -16.75 1.00
N VAL A 865 -9.47 -15.64 1.63
CA VAL A 865 -9.61 -14.29 1.08
C VAL A 865 -8.23 -13.84 0.64
N LEU A 866 -8.04 -13.67 -0.66
CA LEU A 866 -6.83 -13.07 -1.20
C LEU A 866 -7.05 -11.57 -1.28
N GLY A 867 -6.21 -10.80 -0.60
CA GLY A 867 -6.18 -9.35 -0.75
C GLY A 867 -5.77 -8.99 -2.20
N SER A 868 -6.56 -8.13 -2.82
CA SER A 868 -6.23 -7.53 -4.12
C SER A 868 -5.34 -6.34 -3.93
#